data_2b77103d91cf3d4ffbe5de8f7ca79b65
#
_entry.id   2b77103d91cf3d4ffbe5de8f7ca79b65
#
_cell.length_a   1.000
_cell.length_b   1.000
_cell.length_c   1.000
_cell.angle_alpha   90.00
_cell.angle_beta   90.00
_cell.angle_gamma   90.00
#
_symmetry.space_group_name_H-M   'P 1'
#
loop_
_entity.id
_entity.type
_entity.pdbx_description
1 polymer ?
#
loop_
_entity_poly.entity_id
_entity_poly.type
_entity_poly.pdbx_seq_one_letter_code
_entity_poly.pdbx_strand_id
1 'polypeptide(L)'
;MKKILLSLVMLGSASLSQAQYFSIPFLNAGKNPGGVNPDGENPYPAAANVGWSNVWNGDANSTPTYATEQTLPFSFKFNGSAVTKYTPSNFGTISFDAGTPTVKPSAFSNLALPSANIPDNSVCVLGMRPKSVVSGTTTYQSAVMTKTYGKAPFRQHWVWFNFFGEANIQNGWTYWAIVMEETTNNIYVVDMKTLCVTTAGALCTSNVKMSVGIQTNGTTSYNLSASPNVGAQQITANIFTAEDNSYYQFIQGSQPTNDLSGKSGSMSQFLVLSAAPFSVSGSFFNIGTAKVTGADLNYSVNGGSVVTGAASGANIATFGSQDLAHPTKWTPSAVGVYTIKYWASKINGSADENLVNDTVTMVVNVVDKIIPRKILHEVFTSSTCGPCTAGNVKFEGIVSQKSSHSTVKYQMSWPSTGDPYYTAEAGVRRTYYGVNSIPMMFVDGGWGGNASSYTDALYDQFAAKPSFMEIKGNVSLTWKNKITANIDITPVANFSSTNMKVFATIVEGTTYKNKKTNGETQFENVVKKIMPDGNGLALAAMTKDTKVSKTLSFTFNGGYRLPNDAGTPINLGTENSIETWDDLSVVVWVQDAVTKEVLQSETFPIALVGVEAVEQNLMLYPNPANSVFNVDAPEMGNSMVSVMDVQGKVVFAGAMESGKLSLNVADWSEGVYVVKVSGNSKTLNSKIVVRH
;
A
#
# COMPACT_ATOMS: atom_id res chain seq x y z
N MET A 1 -48.22 -24.37 -66.61
CA MET A 1 -46.72 -24.37 -66.40
C MET A 1 -46.45 -24.24 -64.93
N LYS A 2 -46.17 -25.36 -64.27
CA LYS A 2 -45.85 -25.42 -62.83
C LYS A 2 -44.36 -25.21 -62.64
N LYS A 3 -43.97 -24.17 -61.92
CA LYS A 3 -42.58 -23.95 -61.46
C LYS A 3 -42.33 -24.77 -60.20
N ILE A 4 -41.43 -25.74 -60.25
CA ILE A 4 -40.95 -26.52 -59.15
C ILE A 4 -39.79 -25.68 -58.53
N LEU A 5 -39.96 -25.28 -57.27
CA LEU A 5 -38.96 -24.60 -56.50
C LEU A 5 -38.11 -25.70 -55.79
N LEU A 6 -36.86 -25.85 -56.20
CA LEU A 6 -35.93 -26.79 -55.59
C LEU A 6 -35.27 -26.08 -54.40
N SER A 7 -35.69 -26.45 -53.19
CA SER A 7 -35.05 -25.97 -51.95
C SER A 7 -33.78 -26.76 -51.69
N LEU A 8 -32.63 -26.15 -51.92
CA LEU A 8 -31.33 -26.73 -51.54
C LEU A 8 -31.13 -26.50 -50.02
N VAL A 9 -31.33 -27.55 -49.24
CA VAL A 9 -30.95 -27.55 -47.82
C VAL A 9 -29.45 -27.75 -47.77
N MET A 10 -28.71 -26.68 -47.52
CA MET A 10 -27.32 -26.79 -47.08
C MET A 10 -27.31 -27.28 -45.62
N LEU A 11 -27.05 -28.58 -45.44
CA LEU A 11 -26.55 -29.07 -44.16
C LEU A 11 -25.14 -28.51 -43.99
N GLY A 12 -25.04 -27.41 -43.30
CA GLY A 12 -23.76 -26.97 -42.71
C GLY A 12 -23.36 -28.00 -41.67
N SER A 13 -22.37 -28.81 -42.00
CA SER A 13 -21.61 -29.57 -40.98
C SER A 13 -20.96 -28.51 -40.09
N ALA A 14 -21.59 -28.23 -38.95
CA ALA A 14 -20.90 -27.62 -37.85
C ALA A 14 -19.81 -28.60 -37.39
N SER A 15 -18.64 -28.46 -37.98
CA SER A 15 -17.44 -29.03 -37.36
C SER A 15 -17.35 -28.38 -35.96
N LEU A 16 -17.63 -29.16 -34.94
CA LEU A 16 -17.25 -28.80 -33.55
C LEU A 16 -15.75 -28.70 -33.59
N SER A 17 -15.23 -27.50 -33.89
CA SER A 17 -13.81 -27.22 -33.68
C SER A 17 -13.60 -27.33 -32.16
N GLN A 18 -12.88 -28.35 -31.73
CA GLN A 18 -12.42 -28.45 -30.36
C GLN A 18 -11.67 -27.16 -30.08
N ALA A 19 -11.99 -26.52 -28.95
CA ALA A 19 -11.34 -25.29 -28.60
C ALA A 19 -9.84 -25.57 -28.42
N GLN A 20 -9.04 -24.89 -29.20
CA GLN A 20 -7.61 -24.87 -29.06
C GLN A 20 -7.24 -24.01 -27.85
N TYR A 21 -6.09 -24.25 -27.24
CA TYR A 21 -5.55 -23.38 -26.19
C TYR A 21 -4.18 -22.87 -26.61
N PHE A 22 -3.85 -21.66 -26.18
CA PHE A 22 -2.48 -21.18 -26.15
C PHE A 22 -2.15 -20.63 -24.76
N SER A 23 -0.87 -20.57 -24.41
CA SER A 23 -0.44 -20.13 -23.09
C SER A 23 0.40 -18.87 -23.15
N ILE A 24 0.16 -17.96 -22.19
CA ILE A 24 0.97 -16.77 -21.98
C ILE A 24 1.70 -16.92 -20.64
N PRO A 25 3.04 -16.85 -20.61
CA PRO A 25 3.81 -16.86 -19.38
C PRO A 25 3.94 -15.46 -18.78
N PHE A 26 3.61 -15.31 -17.52
CA PHE A 26 3.88 -14.13 -16.70
C PHE A 26 4.86 -14.51 -15.59
N LEU A 27 6.14 -14.54 -15.92
CA LEU A 27 7.21 -14.97 -15.03
C LEU A 27 7.50 -13.88 -13.98
N ASN A 28 7.66 -14.28 -12.72
CA ASN A 28 7.91 -13.38 -11.59
C ASN A 28 6.89 -12.22 -11.50
N ALA A 29 5.65 -12.51 -11.82
CA ALA A 29 4.59 -11.51 -11.88
C ALA A 29 4.05 -11.11 -10.49
N GLY A 30 4.41 -11.85 -9.45
CA GLY A 30 3.98 -11.62 -8.10
C GLY A 30 2.49 -11.83 -7.90
N LYS A 31 1.69 -10.86 -8.27
CA LYS A 31 0.22 -10.95 -8.24
C LYS A 31 -0.31 -11.45 -9.57
N ASN A 32 -1.49 -12.09 -9.53
CA ASN A 32 -2.20 -12.45 -10.73
C ASN A 32 -2.32 -11.24 -11.70
N PRO A 33 -2.02 -11.40 -12.98
CA PRO A 33 -2.13 -10.31 -13.97
C PRO A 33 -3.48 -9.62 -14.03
N GLY A 34 -4.57 -10.33 -13.68
CA GLY A 34 -5.91 -9.73 -13.53
C GLY A 34 -6.13 -8.96 -12.24
N GLY A 35 -5.17 -9.00 -11.30
CA GLY A 35 -5.20 -8.25 -10.04
C GLY A 35 -6.29 -8.69 -9.04
N VAL A 36 -6.90 -9.85 -9.24
CA VAL A 36 -8.07 -10.31 -8.46
C VAL A 36 -7.69 -11.13 -7.24
N ASN A 37 -6.55 -11.80 -7.23
CA ASN A 37 -6.11 -12.61 -6.10
C ASN A 37 -5.39 -11.75 -5.08
N PRO A 38 -5.79 -11.76 -3.81
CA PRO A 38 -4.86 -11.45 -2.75
C PRO A 38 -3.86 -12.58 -2.72
N ASP A 39 -2.63 -12.24 -2.82
CA ASP A 39 -1.55 -13.16 -2.72
C ASP A 39 -1.50 -13.76 -1.33
N GLY A 40 -2.05 -14.94 -1.19
CA GLY A 40 -2.12 -15.68 0.04
C GLY A 40 -1.09 -16.80 0.06
N GLU A 41 0.15 -16.52 -0.35
CA GLU A 41 1.22 -17.52 -0.37
C GLU A 41 1.51 -18.16 0.96
N ASN A 42 1.01 -17.61 1.99
CA ASN A 42 1.20 -18.22 3.26
C ASN A 42 -0.12 -18.31 3.97
N PRO A 43 -0.61 -19.50 4.04
CA PRO A 43 -0.67 -20.00 5.37
C PRO A 43 0.15 -21.27 5.49
N TYR A 44 1.17 -21.22 6.24
CA TYR A 44 1.64 -22.39 6.92
C TYR A 44 0.42 -23.12 7.49
N PRO A 45 0.31 -24.46 7.31
CA PRO A 45 -0.99 -25.15 7.22
C PRO A 45 -1.97 -25.00 8.36
N ALA A 46 -1.64 -24.46 9.48
CA ALA A 46 -2.51 -24.61 10.65
C ALA A 46 -3.23 -23.35 11.12
N ALA A 47 -2.72 -22.16 10.93
CA ALA A 47 -3.29 -20.98 11.61
C ALA A 47 -3.90 -19.92 10.69
N ALA A 48 -3.69 -20.00 9.40
CA ALA A 48 -4.02 -18.93 8.47
C ALA A 48 -4.89 -19.37 7.28
N ASN A 49 -5.49 -20.55 7.32
CA ASN A 49 -6.40 -21.04 6.29
C ASN A 49 -7.76 -20.31 6.30
N VAL A 50 -7.81 -19.07 6.73
CA VAL A 50 -9.05 -18.31 6.80
C VAL A 50 -9.70 -18.21 5.43
N GLY A 51 -10.84 -18.88 5.29
CA GLY A 51 -11.64 -18.93 4.08
C GLY A 51 -11.17 -19.91 3.00
N TRP A 52 -10.17 -20.76 3.24
CA TRP A 52 -9.87 -21.92 2.42
C TRP A 52 -10.65 -23.14 2.89
N SER A 53 -11.22 -23.87 1.93
CA SER A 53 -11.90 -25.13 2.16
C SER A 53 -10.97 -26.28 1.80
N ASN A 54 -10.77 -27.19 2.74
CA ASN A 54 -9.95 -28.37 2.50
C ASN A 54 -10.79 -29.45 1.82
N VAL A 55 -10.31 -29.95 0.68
CA VAL A 55 -10.99 -30.99 -0.10
C VAL A 55 -10.27 -32.33 -0.10
N TRP A 56 -8.99 -32.32 0.29
CA TRP A 56 -8.18 -33.54 0.46
C TRP A 56 -6.99 -33.26 1.38
N ASN A 57 -6.63 -34.26 2.20
CA ASN A 57 -5.39 -34.29 2.99
C ASN A 57 -4.70 -35.66 2.86
N GLY A 58 -3.39 -35.67 2.98
CA GLY A 58 -2.62 -36.90 3.03
C GLY A 58 -1.15 -36.67 3.30
N ASP A 59 -0.45 -37.81 3.44
CA ASP A 59 0.96 -37.88 3.76
C ASP A 59 1.75 -38.62 2.70
N ALA A 60 3.02 -38.93 2.98
CA ALA A 60 3.92 -39.63 2.08
C ALA A 60 3.48 -41.09 1.73
N ASN A 61 2.56 -41.68 2.50
CA ASN A 61 2.02 -43.02 2.27
C ASN A 61 0.77 -43.00 1.38
N SER A 62 0.25 -41.82 1.05
CA SER A 62 -0.91 -41.69 0.18
C SER A 62 -0.63 -42.19 -1.23
N THR A 63 -1.59 -42.91 -1.81
CA THR A 63 -1.55 -43.35 -3.21
C THR A 63 -2.20 -42.30 -4.12
N PRO A 64 -1.86 -42.26 -5.43
CA PRO A 64 -2.53 -41.40 -6.38
C PRO A 64 -4.05 -41.58 -6.37
N THR A 65 -4.80 -40.50 -6.12
CA THR A 65 -6.26 -40.56 -6.04
C THR A 65 -6.88 -39.24 -6.43
N TYR A 66 -8.15 -39.28 -6.84
CA TYR A 66 -9.01 -38.12 -6.98
C TYR A 66 -9.76 -37.88 -5.67
N ALA A 67 -9.92 -36.60 -5.32
CA ALA A 67 -10.73 -36.16 -4.19
C ALA A 67 -12.22 -36.17 -4.56
N THR A 68 -13.05 -35.69 -3.64
CA THR A 68 -14.49 -35.50 -3.90
C THR A 68 -14.73 -34.42 -4.96
N GLU A 69 -15.67 -34.68 -5.86
CA GLU A 69 -16.13 -33.73 -6.89
C GLU A 69 -16.56 -32.39 -6.23
N GLN A 70 -16.14 -31.28 -6.80
CA GLN A 70 -16.42 -29.93 -6.34
C GLN A 70 -17.35 -29.20 -7.33
N THR A 71 -18.21 -28.32 -6.82
CA THR A 71 -19.04 -27.45 -7.64
C THR A 71 -18.32 -26.14 -7.92
N LEU A 72 -18.33 -25.70 -9.20
CA LEU A 72 -17.81 -24.38 -9.56
C LEU A 72 -18.73 -23.26 -9.01
N PRO A 73 -18.17 -22.20 -8.44
CA PRO A 73 -18.97 -21.11 -7.86
C PRO A 73 -19.55 -20.13 -8.87
N PHE A 74 -19.30 -20.36 -10.16
CA PHE A 74 -19.76 -19.55 -11.27
C PHE A 74 -19.83 -20.35 -12.57
N SER A 75 -20.49 -19.78 -13.59
CA SER A 75 -20.53 -20.36 -14.93
C SER A 75 -19.13 -20.36 -15.55
N PHE A 76 -18.72 -21.49 -16.05
CA PHE A 76 -17.40 -21.66 -16.65
C PHE A 76 -17.48 -22.57 -17.89
N LYS A 77 -16.63 -22.30 -18.87
CA LYS A 77 -16.49 -23.15 -20.06
C LYS A 77 -15.10 -23.75 -20.10
N PHE A 78 -15.04 -25.06 -20.33
CA PHE A 78 -13.79 -25.76 -20.60
C PHE A 78 -13.88 -26.40 -21.99
N ASN A 79 -12.86 -26.21 -22.81
CA ASN A 79 -12.82 -26.74 -24.19
C ASN A 79 -14.10 -26.44 -24.98
N GLY A 80 -14.63 -25.18 -24.84
CA GLY A 80 -15.86 -24.72 -25.50
C GLY A 80 -17.16 -25.18 -24.84
N SER A 81 -17.14 -26.17 -23.95
CA SER A 81 -18.31 -26.77 -23.30
C SER A 81 -18.53 -26.18 -21.90
N ALA A 82 -19.80 -25.92 -21.55
CA ALA A 82 -20.15 -25.50 -20.20
C ALA A 82 -19.90 -26.63 -19.19
N VAL A 83 -19.22 -26.30 -18.10
CA VAL A 83 -18.94 -27.21 -16.99
C VAL A 83 -19.38 -26.57 -15.67
N THR A 84 -19.91 -27.36 -14.76
CA THR A 84 -20.42 -26.90 -13.47
C THR A 84 -19.68 -27.51 -12.29
N LYS A 85 -18.84 -28.50 -12.55
CA LYS A 85 -18.11 -29.26 -11.55
C LYS A 85 -16.72 -29.62 -12.03
N TYR A 86 -15.86 -29.96 -11.09
CA TYR A 86 -14.52 -30.48 -11.35
C TYR A 86 -14.10 -31.43 -10.21
N THR A 87 -13.16 -32.33 -10.50
CA THR A 87 -12.62 -33.25 -9.51
C THR A 87 -11.12 -33.04 -9.38
N PRO A 88 -10.64 -32.54 -8.24
CA PRO A 88 -9.20 -32.37 -8.01
C PRO A 88 -8.54 -33.70 -7.60
N SER A 89 -7.24 -33.83 -7.84
CA SER A 89 -6.43 -34.98 -7.45
C SER A 89 -5.40 -34.59 -6.39
N ASN A 90 -4.77 -35.61 -5.78
CA ASN A 90 -3.61 -35.46 -4.91
C ASN A 90 -2.26 -35.55 -5.65
N PHE A 91 -2.28 -35.46 -6.99
CA PHE A 91 -1.10 -35.48 -7.85
C PHE A 91 -1.02 -34.34 -8.85
N GLY A 92 -1.76 -33.25 -8.61
CA GLY A 92 -1.63 -32.01 -9.38
C GLY A 92 -2.54 -31.92 -10.59
N THR A 93 -3.72 -32.54 -10.59
CA THR A 93 -4.71 -32.34 -11.66
C THR A 93 -6.06 -31.88 -11.15
N ILE A 94 -6.80 -31.21 -12.02
CA ILE A 94 -8.25 -31.11 -11.93
C ILE A 94 -8.85 -31.70 -13.20
N SER A 95 -9.92 -32.49 -13.09
CA SER A 95 -10.68 -33.04 -14.23
C SER A 95 -12.06 -32.45 -14.28
N PHE A 96 -12.52 -32.09 -15.47
CA PHE A 96 -13.90 -31.61 -15.73
C PHE A 96 -14.83 -32.71 -16.24
N ASP A 97 -14.35 -33.97 -16.30
CA ASP A 97 -15.22 -35.10 -16.61
C ASP A 97 -16.23 -35.31 -15.47
N ALA A 98 -17.44 -35.72 -15.83
CA ALA A 98 -18.49 -35.96 -14.85
C ALA A 98 -18.16 -37.17 -13.95
N GLY A 99 -18.34 -37.02 -12.66
CA GLY A 99 -18.10 -38.05 -11.68
C GLY A 99 -16.63 -38.21 -11.26
N THR A 100 -16.31 -39.32 -10.59
CA THR A 100 -14.92 -39.60 -10.18
C THR A 100 -14.13 -40.21 -11.34
N PRO A 101 -13.08 -39.56 -11.82
CA PRO A 101 -12.27 -40.08 -12.89
C PRO A 101 -11.68 -41.46 -12.53
N THR A 102 -11.68 -42.38 -13.49
CA THR A 102 -11.18 -43.75 -13.27
C THR A 102 -9.71 -43.92 -13.63
N VAL A 103 -9.21 -43.07 -14.52
CA VAL A 103 -7.80 -43.09 -14.94
C VAL A 103 -6.94 -42.41 -13.89
N LYS A 104 -5.84 -43.02 -13.50
CA LYS A 104 -4.92 -42.50 -12.48
C LYS A 104 -3.49 -42.77 -12.92
N PRO A 105 -2.55 -41.86 -12.62
CA PRO A 105 -1.16 -42.13 -12.81
C PRO A 105 -0.72 -43.33 -11.93
N SER A 106 0.18 -44.15 -12.43
CA SER A 106 0.75 -45.27 -11.67
C SER A 106 1.70 -44.80 -10.58
N ALA A 107 2.21 -43.56 -10.69
CA ALA A 107 3.12 -42.92 -9.75
C ALA A 107 2.95 -41.40 -9.79
N PHE A 108 3.44 -40.72 -8.74
CA PHE A 108 3.50 -39.26 -8.67
C PHE A 108 4.65 -38.70 -9.53
N SER A 109 4.57 -38.80 -10.84
CA SER A 109 5.64 -38.38 -11.77
C SER A 109 5.19 -37.28 -12.72
N ASN A 110 6.15 -36.58 -13.28
CA ASN A 110 5.93 -35.58 -14.32
C ASN A 110 5.74 -36.23 -15.70
N LEU A 111 4.59 -36.85 -15.90
CA LEU A 111 4.24 -37.54 -17.17
C LEU A 111 4.18 -36.50 -18.33
N ALA A 112 4.65 -36.96 -19.50
CA ALA A 112 4.39 -36.19 -20.73
C ALA A 112 2.89 -36.21 -21.05
N LEU A 113 2.37 -35.09 -21.51
CA LEU A 113 0.99 -34.95 -21.98
C LEU A 113 0.97 -34.93 -23.52
N PRO A 114 -0.06 -35.50 -24.19
CA PRO A 114 -1.18 -36.25 -23.60
C PRO A 114 -0.74 -37.59 -23.05
N SER A 115 -1.43 -38.06 -22.01
CA SER A 115 -1.16 -39.32 -21.36
C SER A 115 -2.44 -40.10 -21.13
N ALA A 116 -2.46 -41.42 -21.48
CA ALA A 116 -3.58 -42.28 -21.19
C ALA A 116 -3.82 -42.49 -19.68
N ASN A 117 -2.87 -42.13 -18.82
CA ASN A 117 -3.00 -42.18 -17.37
C ASN A 117 -3.73 -40.94 -16.77
N ILE A 118 -4.03 -39.94 -17.59
CA ILE A 118 -4.73 -38.74 -17.20
C ILE A 118 -6.09 -38.74 -17.91
N PRO A 119 -7.20 -38.45 -17.21
CA PRO A 119 -8.51 -38.31 -17.84
C PRO A 119 -8.51 -37.24 -18.91
N ASP A 120 -9.39 -37.35 -19.85
CA ASP A 120 -9.73 -36.26 -20.76
C ASP A 120 -10.22 -35.04 -19.98
N ASN A 121 -10.26 -33.88 -20.60
CA ASN A 121 -10.72 -32.62 -19.99
C ASN A 121 -10.02 -32.29 -18.64
N SER A 122 -8.70 -32.43 -18.60
CA SER A 122 -7.91 -32.18 -17.40
C SER A 122 -6.95 -31.00 -17.55
N VAL A 123 -6.77 -30.26 -16.46
CA VAL A 123 -5.66 -29.31 -16.28
C VAL A 123 -4.64 -29.92 -15.33
N CYS A 124 -3.37 -29.85 -15.70
CA CYS A 124 -2.32 -30.62 -15.08
C CYS A 124 -1.14 -29.78 -14.62
N VAL A 125 -0.66 -30.07 -13.43
CA VAL A 125 0.65 -29.69 -12.90
C VAL A 125 1.24 -30.93 -12.20
N LEU A 126 1.78 -31.83 -13.00
CA LEU A 126 2.23 -33.18 -12.55
C LEU A 126 3.70 -33.15 -12.12
N GLY A 127 4.06 -34.01 -11.20
CA GLY A 127 5.42 -34.16 -10.67
C GLY A 127 5.47 -33.93 -9.17
N MET A 128 4.34 -33.71 -8.53
CA MET A 128 4.25 -33.59 -7.09
C MET A 128 3.64 -34.82 -6.43
N ARG A 129 4.03 -35.07 -5.19
CA ARG A 129 3.47 -36.12 -4.35
C ARG A 129 3.15 -35.62 -2.95
N PRO A 130 2.20 -36.24 -2.25
CA PRO A 130 1.93 -35.92 -0.86
C PRO A 130 3.14 -36.14 0.03
N LYS A 131 3.27 -35.32 1.05
CA LYS A 131 4.30 -35.45 2.09
C LYS A 131 3.75 -35.07 3.45
N SER A 132 4.49 -35.46 4.50
CA SER A 132 4.27 -35.00 5.86
C SER A 132 5.59 -34.65 6.53
N VAL A 133 5.54 -33.71 7.45
CA VAL A 133 6.68 -33.36 8.30
C VAL A 133 6.18 -33.13 9.72
N VAL A 134 6.89 -33.70 10.69
CA VAL A 134 6.64 -33.45 12.11
C VAL A 134 7.58 -32.34 12.59
N SER A 135 7.01 -31.29 13.16
CA SER A 135 7.77 -30.21 13.79
C SER A 135 7.22 -29.95 15.19
N GLY A 136 8.00 -30.28 16.20
CA GLY A 136 7.54 -30.32 17.58
C GLY A 136 6.43 -31.35 17.78
N THR A 137 5.27 -30.92 18.25
CA THR A 137 4.07 -31.76 18.43
C THR A 137 3.10 -31.69 17.24
N THR A 138 3.40 -30.93 16.21
CA THR A 138 2.50 -30.69 15.07
C THR A 138 2.96 -31.50 13.86
N THR A 139 2.05 -32.26 13.25
CA THR A 139 2.25 -32.92 11.97
C THR A 139 1.64 -32.06 10.87
N TYR A 140 2.49 -31.66 9.93
CA TYR A 140 2.09 -30.96 8.72
C TYR A 140 1.93 -31.97 7.60
N GLN A 141 0.82 -31.88 6.85
CA GLN A 141 0.49 -32.79 5.77
C GLN A 141 0.15 -32.03 4.49
N SER A 142 0.33 -32.65 3.35
CA SER A 142 -0.15 -32.12 2.08
C SER A 142 -1.66 -31.98 2.08
N ALA A 143 -2.13 -30.89 1.49
CA ALA A 143 -3.55 -30.64 1.35
C ALA A 143 -3.88 -30.09 -0.05
N VAL A 144 -5.06 -30.44 -0.55
CA VAL A 144 -5.69 -29.77 -1.69
C VAL A 144 -6.80 -28.89 -1.13
N MET A 145 -6.74 -27.61 -1.43
CA MET A 145 -7.62 -26.61 -0.81
C MET A 145 -8.24 -25.74 -1.90
N THR A 146 -9.45 -25.20 -1.63
CA THR A 146 -10.14 -24.33 -2.58
C THR A 146 -10.58 -23.03 -1.96
N LYS A 147 -10.55 -21.96 -2.74
CA LYS A 147 -11.06 -20.66 -2.34
C LYS A 147 -11.48 -19.84 -3.56
N THR A 148 -12.51 -19.00 -3.39
CA THR A 148 -12.94 -18.06 -4.43
C THR A 148 -12.64 -16.65 -3.99
N TYR A 149 -11.99 -15.90 -4.86
CA TYR A 149 -11.64 -14.49 -4.68
C TYR A 149 -12.40 -13.59 -5.64
N GLY A 150 -12.48 -12.31 -5.32
CA GLY A 150 -13.09 -11.30 -6.17
C GLY A 150 -14.61 -11.22 -6.02
N LYS A 151 -15.22 -10.40 -6.87
CA LYS A 151 -16.68 -10.18 -6.94
C LYS A 151 -17.17 -10.48 -8.36
N ALA A 152 -18.38 -11.05 -8.47
CA ALA A 152 -19.00 -11.25 -9.76
C ALA A 152 -19.06 -9.91 -10.55
N PRO A 153 -18.80 -9.92 -11.84
CA PRO A 153 -18.55 -11.05 -12.74
C PRO A 153 -17.05 -11.38 -12.95
N PHE A 154 -16.18 -11.03 -12.02
CA PHE A 154 -14.72 -11.15 -12.14
C PHE A 154 -14.12 -11.99 -10.99
N ARG A 155 -14.79 -13.10 -10.66
CA ARG A 155 -14.28 -14.01 -9.61
C ARG A 155 -13.21 -14.93 -10.16
N GLN A 156 -12.30 -15.36 -9.29
CA GLN A 156 -11.34 -16.42 -9.55
C GLN A 156 -11.52 -17.54 -8.52
N HIS A 157 -11.61 -18.77 -8.99
CA HIS A 157 -11.69 -19.97 -8.16
C HIS A 157 -10.37 -20.68 -8.19
N TRP A 158 -9.72 -20.78 -7.03
CA TRP A 158 -8.40 -21.33 -6.82
C TRP A 158 -8.50 -22.76 -6.29
N VAL A 159 -7.73 -23.67 -6.87
CA VAL A 159 -7.45 -25.02 -6.38
C VAL A 159 -5.96 -25.06 -6.05
N TRP A 160 -5.64 -25.09 -4.78
CA TRP A 160 -4.28 -24.96 -4.27
C TRP A 160 -3.75 -26.29 -3.78
N PHE A 161 -2.60 -26.70 -4.31
CA PHE A 161 -1.81 -27.85 -3.90
C PHE A 161 -0.78 -27.39 -2.87
N ASN A 162 -1.13 -27.55 -1.61
CA ASN A 162 -0.40 -27.01 -0.48
C ASN A 162 0.55 -28.03 0.11
N PHE A 163 1.82 -27.67 0.26
CA PHE A 163 2.85 -28.46 0.94
C PHE A 163 3.08 -29.85 0.32
N PHE A 164 3.15 -29.92 -0.99
CA PHE A 164 3.53 -31.16 -1.68
C PHE A 164 5.05 -31.32 -1.73
N GLY A 165 5.53 -32.57 -1.83
CA GLY A 165 6.89 -32.89 -2.21
C GLY A 165 6.99 -33.04 -3.72
N GLU A 166 8.21 -33.03 -4.23
CA GLU A 166 8.48 -33.39 -5.62
C GLU A 166 8.81 -34.88 -5.71
N ALA A 167 8.31 -35.52 -6.76
CA ALA A 167 8.40 -36.98 -6.89
C ALA A 167 9.84 -37.52 -6.92
N ASN A 168 10.79 -36.74 -7.43
CA ASN A 168 12.18 -37.14 -7.61
C ASN A 168 13.13 -36.55 -6.53
N ILE A 169 12.65 -35.75 -5.59
CA ILE A 169 13.45 -35.08 -4.56
C ILE A 169 12.91 -35.38 -3.17
N GLN A 170 13.74 -35.97 -2.31
CA GLN A 170 13.31 -36.43 -0.98
C GLN A 170 13.09 -35.28 0.02
N ASN A 171 13.85 -34.19 -0.09
CA ASN A 171 13.80 -33.04 0.82
C ASN A 171 13.35 -31.77 0.11
N GLY A 172 12.36 -31.13 0.67
CA GLY A 172 11.79 -29.90 0.11
C GLY A 172 10.27 -29.94 0.07
N TRP A 173 9.70 -28.89 -0.49
CA TRP A 173 8.25 -28.74 -0.68
C TRP A 173 7.98 -27.81 -1.85
N THR A 174 6.78 -27.93 -2.42
CA THR A 174 6.32 -27.12 -3.54
C THR A 174 4.87 -26.73 -3.37
N TYR A 175 4.53 -25.52 -3.79
CA TYR A 175 3.18 -24.97 -3.80
C TYR A 175 2.80 -24.57 -5.23
N TRP A 176 1.70 -25.11 -5.70
CA TRP A 176 1.13 -24.79 -7.00
C TRP A 176 -0.36 -24.55 -6.88
N ALA A 177 -0.92 -23.81 -7.81
CA ALA A 177 -2.37 -23.68 -7.91
C ALA A 177 -2.85 -23.79 -9.35
N ILE A 178 -4.09 -24.23 -9.51
CA ILE A 178 -4.87 -24.11 -10.75
C ILE A 178 -6.00 -23.15 -10.45
N VAL A 179 -6.17 -22.13 -11.32
CA VAL A 179 -7.14 -21.05 -11.13
C VAL A 179 -8.06 -20.97 -12.33
N MET A 180 -9.35 -20.94 -12.09
CA MET A 180 -10.40 -20.72 -13.09
C MET A 180 -10.97 -19.31 -12.94
N GLU A 181 -11.06 -18.57 -14.04
CA GLU A 181 -11.50 -17.17 -14.05
C GLU A 181 -12.91 -17.05 -14.64
N GLU A 182 -13.78 -16.39 -13.89
CA GLU A 182 -15.16 -16.10 -14.32
C GLU A 182 -15.15 -15.18 -15.55
N THR A 183 -16.15 -15.27 -16.41
CA THR A 183 -16.37 -14.47 -17.63
C THR A 183 -15.39 -14.77 -18.75
N THR A 184 -14.09 -14.71 -18.53
CA THR A 184 -13.06 -14.95 -19.54
C THR A 184 -12.90 -16.43 -19.86
N ASN A 185 -13.22 -17.30 -18.90
CA ASN A 185 -12.93 -18.75 -18.89
C ASN A 185 -11.43 -19.07 -19.03
N ASN A 186 -10.57 -18.13 -18.70
CA ASN A 186 -9.14 -18.37 -18.65
C ASN A 186 -8.79 -19.31 -17.51
N ILE A 187 -7.73 -20.07 -17.72
CA ILE A 187 -7.15 -20.96 -16.70
C ILE A 187 -5.74 -20.49 -16.44
N TYR A 188 -5.38 -20.35 -15.17
CA TYR A 188 -3.99 -20.14 -14.78
C TYR A 188 -3.45 -21.36 -14.06
N VAL A 189 -2.23 -21.75 -14.38
CA VAL A 189 -1.40 -22.60 -13.55
C VAL A 189 -0.39 -21.68 -12.87
N VAL A 190 -0.35 -21.72 -11.55
CA VAL A 190 0.47 -20.80 -10.74
C VAL A 190 1.59 -21.58 -10.10
N ASP A 191 2.83 -21.23 -10.44
CA ASP A 191 4.02 -21.63 -9.72
C ASP A 191 4.25 -20.63 -8.59
N MET A 192 3.92 -21.03 -7.37
CA MET A 192 3.95 -20.13 -6.23
C MET A 192 5.31 -20.18 -5.53
N LYS A 193 5.74 -21.38 -5.14
CA LYS A 193 6.92 -21.51 -4.30
C LYS A 193 7.44 -22.93 -4.23
N THR A 194 8.73 -23.09 -4.42
CA THR A 194 9.40 -24.36 -4.27
C THR A 194 10.65 -24.23 -3.43
N LEU A 195 10.81 -25.09 -2.45
CA LEU A 195 12.07 -25.31 -1.74
C LEU A 195 12.57 -26.71 -2.05
N CYS A 196 13.71 -26.81 -2.70
CA CYS A 196 14.42 -28.06 -2.87
C CYS A 196 15.75 -27.99 -2.12
N VAL A 197 15.97 -28.93 -1.19
CA VAL A 197 17.23 -29.05 -0.47
C VAL A 197 17.79 -30.45 -0.60
N THR A 198 19.11 -30.57 -0.69
CA THR A 198 19.83 -31.85 -0.66
C THR A 198 19.76 -32.45 0.74
N THR A 199 20.14 -33.74 0.87
CA THR A 199 20.28 -34.41 2.18
C THR A 199 21.25 -33.70 3.12
N ALA A 200 22.21 -32.97 2.59
CA ALA A 200 23.15 -32.15 3.37
C ALA A 200 22.62 -30.74 3.72
N GLY A 201 21.36 -30.42 3.35
CA GLY A 201 20.73 -29.13 3.64
C GLY A 201 21.10 -27.97 2.69
N ALA A 202 21.90 -28.22 1.65
CA ALA A 202 22.18 -27.23 0.62
C ALA A 202 21.02 -27.16 -0.39
N LEU A 203 20.82 -25.98 -1.02
CA LEU A 203 19.83 -25.85 -2.10
C LEU A 203 20.17 -26.78 -3.27
N CYS A 204 19.15 -27.36 -3.90
CA CYS A 204 19.35 -28.20 -5.08
C CYS A 204 19.90 -27.37 -6.26
N THR A 205 20.84 -27.92 -6.99
CA THR A 205 21.38 -27.29 -8.20
C THR A 205 20.53 -27.57 -9.44
N SER A 206 19.65 -28.61 -9.38
CA SER A 206 18.67 -28.92 -10.44
C SER A 206 17.28 -28.47 -10.04
N ASN A 207 16.59 -27.78 -10.95
CA ASN A 207 15.22 -27.37 -10.72
C ASN A 207 14.28 -28.58 -10.58
N VAL A 208 13.32 -28.47 -9.68
CA VAL A 208 12.13 -29.32 -9.63
C VAL A 208 11.42 -29.25 -10.98
N LYS A 209 11.07 -30.40 -11.54
CA LYS A 209 10.52 -30.51 -12.90
C LYS A 209 9.07 -30.94 -12.88
N MET A 210 8.22 -30.13 -13.50
CA MET A 210 6.77 -30.33 -13.54
C MET A 210 6.27 -30.47 -14.98
N SER A 211 5.19 -31.24 -15.15
CA SER A 211 4.42 -31.25 -16.39
C SER A 211 3.26 -30.29 -16.25
N VAL A 212 3.24 -29.25 -17.06
CA VAL A 212 2.20 -28.22 -17.03
C VAL A 212 1.50 -28.14 -18.37
N GLY A 213 0.17 -28.31 -18.36
CA GLY A 213 -0.63 -28.25 -19.58
C GLY A 213 -2.11 -28.60 -19.37
N ILE A 214 -2.84 -28.55 -20.46
CA ILE A 214 -4.24 -28.94 -20.56
C ILE A 214 -4.34 -30.13 -21.48
N GLN A 215 -4.92 -31.23 -21.01
CA GLN A 215 -5.27 -32.39 -21.82
C GLN A 215 -6.77 -32.33 -22.13
N THR A 216 -7.14 -32.20 -23.40
CA THR A 216 -8.55 -32.17 -23.81
C THR A 216 -9.06 -33.58 -24.14
N ASN A 217 -8.17 -34.46 -24.61
CA ASN A 217 -8.48 -35.88 -24.82
C ASN A 217 -7.16 -36.68 -24.84
N GLY A 218 -7.25 -37.99 -24.92
CA GLY A 218 -6.09 -38.91 -24.88
C GLY A 218 -5.05 -38.73 -26.00
N THR A 219 -5.31 -37.87 -27.00
CA THR A 219 -4.40 -37.61 -28.13
C THR A 219 -4.06 -36.14 -28.28
N THR A 220 -4.73 -35.26 -27.54
CA THR A 220 -4.60 -33.79 -27.69
C THR A 220 -4.31 -33.13 -26.34
N SER A 221 -3.23 -32.38 -26.29
CA SER A 221 -2.88 -31.55 -25.15
C SER A 221 -2.27 -30.21 -25.61
N TYR A 222 -2.38 -29.21 -24.75
CA TYR A 222 -1.79 -27.87 -24.91
C TYR A 222 -0.86 -27.63 -23.73
N ASN A 223 0.43 -27.74 -23.99
CA ASN A 223 1.45 -27.80 -22.96
C ASN A 223 2.32 -26.55 -22.99
N LEU A 224 2.90 -26.20 -21.86
CA LEU A 224 4.02 -25.27 -21.87
C LEU A 224 5.20 -25.89 -22.65
N SER A 225 5.95 -25.04 -23.35
CA SER A 225 7.05 -25.50 -24.24
C SER A 225 8.12 -26.35 -23.53
N ALA A 226 8.32 -26.11 -22.22
CA ALA A 226 9.26 -26.88 -21.40
C ALA A 226 8.67 -28.16 -20.80
N SER A 227 7.33 -28.39 -20.86
CA SER A 227 6.69 -29.58 -20.32
C SER A 227 7.18 -30.86 -21.03
N PRO A 228 7.45 -31.98 -20.34
CA PRO A 228 7.24 -32.26 -18.91
C PRO A 228 8.36 -31.77 -17.97
N ASN A 229 9.21 -30.89 -18.36
CA ASN A 229 10.37 -30.44 -17.60
C ASN A 229 10.28 -28.92 -17.28
N VAL A 230 9.08 -28.39 -17.02
CA VAL A 230 8.91 -27.02 -16.53
C VAL A 230 9.62 -26.89 -15.19
N GLY A 231 10.61 -26.02 -15.10
CA GLY A 231 11.36 -25.78 -13.87
C GLY A 231 10.50 -25.02 -12.89
N ALA A 232 10.23 -25.58 -11.70
CA ALA A 232 9.59 -24.87 -10.62
C ALA A 232 10.53 -23.79 -10.07
N GLN A 233 9.97 -22.64 -9.75
CA GLN A 233 10.73 -21.50 -9.25
C GLN A 233 11.19 -21.76 -7.81
N GLN A 234 12.50 -21.87 -7.62
CA GLN A 234 13.09 -22.18 -6.34
C GLN A 234 13.38 -20.91 -5.55
N ILE A 235 12.95 -20.88 -4.30
CA ILE A 235 13.31 -19.81 -3.37
C ILE A 235 14.82 -19.87 -3.05
N THR A 236 15.47 -18.72 -3.09
CA THR A 236 16.92 -18.59 -2.84
C THR A 236 17.24 -18.16 -1.41
N ALA A 237 16.24 -17.75 -0.64
CA ALA A 237 16.35 -17.37 0.77
C ALA A 237 15.03 -17.70 1.49
N ASN A 238 15.03 -17.71 2.83
CA ASN A 238 13.80 -17.85 3.65
C ASN A 238 12.85 -16.63 3.53
N ILE A 239 12.82 -15.98 2.39
CA ILE A 239 11.97 -14.83 2.11
C ILE A 239 10.72 -15.35 1.43
N PHE A 240 9.62 -15.28 2.15
CA PHE A 240 8.30 -15.69 1.72
C PHE A 240 7.57 -14.44 1.19
N THR A 241 7.90 -14.04 -0.02
CA THR A 241 7.19 -12.95 -0.71
C THR A 241 6.45 -13.51 -1.92
N ALA A 242 5.29 -12.98 -2.16
CA ALA A 242 4.49 -13.30 -3.32
C ALA A 242 5.02 -12.71 -4.63
N GLU A 243 6.10 -11.97 -4.55
CA GLU A 243 6.59 -11.17 -5.67
C GLU A 243 7.28 -12.00 -6.76
N ASP A 244 7.55 -13.27 -6.47
CA ASP A 244 8.20 -14.22 -7.38
C ASP A 244 7.24 -15.22 -8.05
N ASN A 245 5.92 -15.18 -7.79
CA ASN A 245 4.96 -16.06 -8.44
C ASN A 245 5.01 -15.96 -9.96
N SER A 246 4.96 -17.11 -10.61
CA SER A 246 4.82 -17.20 -12.07
C SER A 246 3.44 -17.75 -12.43
N TYR A 247 2.77 -17.07 -13.36
CA TYR A 247 1.45 -17.42 -13.85
C TYR A 247 1.53 -17.88 -15.30
N TYR A 248 1.03 -19.05 -15.58
CA TYR A 248 0.89 -19.58 -16.94
C TYR A 248 -0.59 -19.53 -17.29
N GLN A 249 -0.98 -18.51 -18.06
CA GLN A 249 -2.37 -18.31 -18.48
C GLN A 249 -2.67 -19.11 -19.72
N PHE A 250 -3.68 -19.97 -19.68
CA PHE A 250 -4.21 -20.69 -20.83
C PHE A 250 -5.49 -20.02 -21.30
N ILE A 251 -5.51 -19.62 -22.57
CA ILE A 251 -6.61 -18.95 -23.23
C ILE A 251 -7.18 -19.86 -24.30
N GLN A 252 -8.50 -19.97 -24.36
CA GLN A 252 -9.18 -20.72 -25.41
C GLN A 252 -9.08 -20.01 -26.76
N GLY A 253 -8.71 -20.72 -27.80
CA GLY A 253 -8.54 -20.22 -29.16
C GLY A 253 -7.12 -20.41 -29.69
N SER A 254 -6.91 -20.00 -30.92
CA SER A 254 -5.58 -19.95 -31.53
C SER A 254 -4.85 -18.69 -31.08
N GLN A 255 -3.57 -18.78 -30.83
CA GLN A 255 -2.76 -17.59 -30.60
C GLN A 255 -2.83 -16.68 -31.85
N PRO A 256 -3.18 -15.40 -31.69
CA PRO A 256 -3.21 -14.45 -32.81
C PRO A 256 -1.83 -14.29 -33.45
N THR A 257 -1.78 -13.86 -34.69
CA THR A 257 -0.52 -13.55 -35.36
C THR A 257 -0.03 -12.16 -34.93
N ASN A 258 -0.93 -11.17 -34.93
CA ASN A 258 -0.63 -9.79 -34.57
C ASN A 258 -1.60 -9.37 -33.43
N ASP A 259 -1.07 -9.26 -32.22
CA ASP A 259 -1.80 -8.79 -31.03
C ASP A 259 -0.80 -8.09 -30.13
N LEU A 260 -0.94 -6.78 -29.96
CA LEU A 260 -0.06 -5.95 -29.14
C LEU A 260 -0.82 -5.28 -28.00
N SER A 261 -0.88 -5.96 -26.89
CA SER A 261 -1.63 -5.53 -25.72
C SER A 261 -0.99 -4.31 -25.02
N GLY A 262 -1.79 -3.33 -24.67
CA GLY A 262 -1.41 -2.22 -23.81
C GLY A 262 -1.32 -2.65 -22.35
N LYS A 263 -0.14 -2.55 -21.73
CA LYS A 263 0.12 -3.05 -20.38
C LYS A 263 0.01 -1.97 -19.30
N SER A 264 0.64 -0.84 -19.51
CA SER A 264 0.64 0.29 -18.58
C SER A 264 1.01 1.60 -19.26
N GLY A 265 0.51 2.72 -18.72
CA GLY A 265 0.97 4.04 -19.10
C GLY A 265 2.21 4.46 -18.31
N SER A 266 3.11 5.21 -18.96
CA SER A 266 4.35 5.68 -18.34
C SER A 266 4.35 7.20 -18.07
N MET A 267 3.20 7.87 -18.22
CA MET A 267 3.07 9.29 -17.88
C MET A 267 2.94 9.50 -16.37
N SER A 268 3.58 10.56 -15.86
CA SER A 268 3.36 10.99 -14.49
C SER A 268 1.89 11.39 -14.26
N GLN A 269 1.34 11.01 -13.10
CA GLN A 269 0.00 11.42 -12.69
C GLN A 269 -0.16 12.95 -12.57
N PHE A 270 0.93 13.66 -12.30
CA PHE A 270 0.95 15.11 -12.17
C PHE A 270 1.96 15.71 -13.15
N LEU A 271 1.51 16.70 -13.90
CA LEU A 271 2.29 17.40 -14.91
C LEU A 271 2.20 18.91 -14.70
N VAL A 272 3.31 19.62 -14.79
CA VAL A 272 3.34 21.08 -14.62
C VAL A 272 3.16 21.72 -15.98
N LEU A 273 2.14 22.56 -16.16
CA LEU A 273 1.78 23.16 -17.45
C LEU A 273 2.96 23.86 -18.17
N SER A 274 3.81 24.56 -17.41
CA SER A 274 4.99 25.23 -17.96
C SER A 274 6.08 24.30 -18.48
N ALA A 275 6.00 22.99 -18.16
CA ALA A 275 6.95 21.99 -18.67
C ALA A 275 6.45 21.27 -19.94
N ALA A 276 5.29 21.68 -20.47
CA ALA A 276 4.78 21.14 -21.75
C ALA A 276 5.74 21.47 -22.92
N PRO A 277 5.80 20.63 -23.97
CA PRO A 277 4.96 19.49 -24.28
C PRO A 277 5.43 18.17 -23.62
N PHE A 278 4.48 17.26 -23.31
CA PHE A 278 4.72 16.01 -22.62
C PHE A 278 4.77 14.81 -23.57
N SER A 279 5.65 13.85 -23.30
CA SER A 279 5.69 12.59 -24.02
C SER A 279 4.50 11.71 -23.56
N VAL A 280 3.72 11.20 -24.51
CA VAL A 280 2.72 10.16 -24.27
C VAL A 280 3.39 8.82 -24.50
N SER A 281 3.51 8.00 -23.47
CA SER A 281 4.22 6.74 -23.52
C SER A 281 3.56 5.67 -22.66
N GLY A 282 3.85 4.42 -22.99
CA GLY A 282 3.33 3.27 -22.25
C GLY A 282 4.05 1.99 -22.65
N SER A 283 3.88 0.97 -21.83
CA SER A 283 4.42 -0.37 -22.05
C SER A 283 3.42 -1.21 -22.83
N PHE A 284 3.92 -1.91 -23.84
CA PHE A 284 3.15 -2.84 -24.66
C PHE A 284 3.74 -4.24 -24.55
N PHE A 285 2.88 -5.24 -24.66
CA PHE A 285 3.22 -6.67 -24.55
C PHE A 285 2.72 -7.40 -25.79
N ASN A 286 3.62 -8.09 -26.48
CA ASN A 286 3.29 -8.83 -27.70
C ASN A 286 2.71 -10.21 -27.37
N ILE A 287 1.43 -10.39 -27.54
CA ILE A 287 0.73 -11.69 -27.41
C ILE A 287 0.79 -12.45 -28.74
N GLY A 288 0.98 -11.76 -29.85
CA GLY A 288 1.06 -12.34 -31.18
C GLY A 288 2.22 -13.31 -31.38
N THR A 289 2.06 -14.24 -32.34
CA THR A 289 3.12 -15.16 -32.76
C THR A 289 4.19 -14.45 -33.58
N ALA A 290 3.83 -13.36 -34.27
CA ALA A 290 4.78 -12.55 -35.05
C ALA A 290 5.52 -11.58 -34.13
N LYS A 291 6.84 -11.48 -34.33
CA LYS A 291 7.64 -10.41 -33.73
C LYS A 291 7.15 -9.05 -34.23
N VAL A 292 6.89 -8.11 -33.33
CA VAL A 292 6.49 -6.74 -33.70
C VAL A 292 7.73 -5.93 -34.07
N THR A 293 7.78 -5.45 -35.31
CA THR A 293 8.87 -4.59 -35.84
C THR A 293 8.37 -3.20 -36.23
N GLY A 294 7.05 -2.98 -36.21
CA GLY A 294 6.41 -1.71 -36.49
C GLY A 294 4.95 -1.70 -36.04
N ALA A 295 4.46 -0.54 -35.67
CA ALA A 295 3.06 -0.29 -35.32
C ALA A 295 2.75 1.20 -35.48
N ASP A 296 1.48 1.55 -35.68
CA ASP A 296 1.01 2.91 -35.44
C ASP A 296 0.65 3.07 -33.96
N LEU A 297 1.16 4.12 -33.32
CA LEU A 297 0.81 4.53 -31.97
C LEU A 297 -0.26 5.62 -32.05
N ASN A 298 -1.26 5.53 -31.22
CA ASN A 298 -2.39 6.45 -31.21
C ASN A 298 -2.66 6.94 -29.80
N TYR A 299 -2.99 8.22 -29.66
CA TYR A 299 -3.57 8.69 -28.40
C TYR A 299 -4.74 9.63 -28.68
N SER A 300 -5.67 9.68 -27.73
CA SER A 300 -6.72 10.70 -27.65
C SER A 300 -6.81 11.26 -26.23
N VAL A 301 -7.19 12.52 -26.12
CA VAL A 301 -7.32 13.23 -24.88
C VAL A 301 -8.78 13.59 -24.66
N ASN A 302 -9.36 13.20 -23.53
CA ASN A 302 -10.76 13.44 -23.16
C ASN A 302 -11.78 13.01 -24.24
N GLY A 303 -11.45 11.94 -24.99
CA GLY A 303 -12.29 11.46 -26.09
C GLY A 303 -12.29 12.36 -27.34
N GLY A 304 -11.35 13.31 -27.42
CA GLY A 304 -11.17 14.16 -28.61
C GLY A 304 -10.51 13.43 -29.78
N SER A 305 -10.06 14.18 -30.78
CA SER A 305 -9.43 13.65 -31.98
C SER A 305 -8.22 12.76 -31.69
N VAL A 306 -8.09 11.70 -32.45
CA VAL A 306 -6.97 10.77 -32.36
C VAL A 306 -5.74 11.39 -33.04
N VAL A 307 -4.62 11.34 -32.36
CA VAL A 307 -3.28 11.68 -32.90
C VAL A 307 -2.58 10.36 -33.18
N THR A 308 -2.15 10.16 -34.43
CA THR A 308 -1.52 8.93 -34.88
C THR A 308 -0.08 9.21 -35.32
N GLY A 309 0.83 8.28 -35.02
CA GLY A 309 2.23 8.34 -35.47
C GLY A 309 2.89 6.98 -35.43
N ALA A 310 3.87 6.75 -36.30
CA ALA A 310 4.56 5.46 -36.36
C ALA A 310 5.45 5.25 -35.13
N ALA A 311 5.45 4.04 -34.59
CA ALA A 311 6.35 3.63 -33.51
C ALA A 311 7.81 3.62 -34.00
N SER A 312 8.68 4.33 -33.30
CA SER A 312 10.11 4.29 -33.59
C SER A 312 10.77 3.16 -32.79
N GLY A 313 11.51 2.29 -33.48
CA GLY A 313 12.35 1.27 -32.85
C GLY A 313 11.58 0.14 -32.17
N ALA A 314 10.35 -0.15 -32.60
CA ALA A 314 9.61 -1.32 -32.12
C ALA A 314 10.36 -2.60 -32.44
N ASN A 315 10.60 -3.44 -31.43
CA ASN A 315 11.35 -4.68 -31.55
C ASN A 315 10.91 -5.66 -30.44
N ILE A 316 9.65 -6.12 -30.53
CA ILE A 316 9.01 -6.88 -29.44
C ILE A 316 8.82 -8.33 -29.89
N ALA A 317 9.60 -9.24 -29.34
CA ALA A 317 9.42 -10.67 -29.56
C ALA A 317 8.09 -11.14 -28.96
N THR A 318 7.57 -12.27 -29.40
CA THR A 318 6.44 -12.96 -28.76
C THR A 318 6.67 -13.04 -27.27
N PHE A 319 5.65 -12.65 -26.47
CA PHE A 319 5.70 -12.56 -25.01
C PHE A 319 6.77 -11.60 -24.45
N GLY A 320 7.30 -10.72 -25.28
CA GLY A 320 8.14 -9.60 -24.87
C GLY A 320 7.34 -8.34 -24.58
N SER A 321 7.93 -7.43 -23.81
CA SER A 321 7.39 -6.08 -23.56
C SER A 321 8.40 -5.02 -23.99
N GLN A 322 7.89 -3.87 -24.39
CA GLN A 322 8.70 -2.69 -24.66
C GLN A 322 7.91 -1.42 -24.36
N ASP A 323 8.58 -0.43 -23.78
CA ASP A 323 8.02 0.90 -23.65
C ASP A 323 8.13 1.64 -24.97
N LEU A 324 7.01 2.13 -25.47
CA LEU A 324 6.94 2.92 -26.70
C LEU A 324 6.42 4.32 -26.38
N ALA A 325 7.08 5.32 -26.98
CA ALA A 325 6.66 6.71 -26.88
C ALA A 325 6.07 7.19 -28.21
N HIS A 326 4.95 7.89 -28.14
CA HIS A 326 4.34 8.50 -29.31
C HIS A 326 5.26 9.59 -29.90
N PRO A 327 5.49 9.63 -31.20
CA PRO A 327 6.41 10.61 -31.81
C PRO A 327 5.93 12.06 -31.65
N THR A 328 4.62 12.28 -31.56
CA THR A 328 4.04 13.61 -31.31
C THR A 328 3.74 13.76 -29.83
N LYS A 329 4.36 14.75 -29.19
CA LYS A 329 4.10 15.09 -27.79
C LYS A 329 2.75 15.79 -27.64
N TRP A 330 2.16 15.65 -26.46
CA TRP A 330 0.92 16.33 -26.10
C TRP A 330 1.18 17.67 -25.41
N THR A 331 0.46 18.71 -25.85
CA THR A 331 0.47 20.04 -25.23
C THR A 331 -0.91 20.36 -24.67
N PRO A 332 -1.10 20.30 -23.34
CA PRO A 332 -2.37 20.73 -22.74
C PRO A 332 -2.58 22.24 -22.92
N SER A 333 -3.82 22.65 -23.16
CA SER A 333 -4.20 24.05 -23.32
C SER A 333 -4.39 24.79 -21.99
N ALA A 334 -4.66 24.06 -20.89
CA ALA A 334 -4.94 24.60 -19.58
C ALA A 334 -4.61 23.59 -18.47
N VAL A 335 -4.63 24.07 -17.23
CA VAL A 335 -4.63 23.22 -16.05
C VAL A 335 -5.94 22.44 -15.97
N GLY A 336 -5.90 21.23 -15.43
CA GLY A 336 -7.08 20.38 -15.31
C GLY A 336 -6.77 18.89 -15.24
N VAL A 337 -7.81 18.09 -15.16
CA VAL A 337 -7.70 16.63 -15.22
C VAL A 337 -7.98 16.18 -16.64
N TYR A 338 -7.09 15.35 -17.16
CA TYR A 338 -7.18 14.82 -18.51
C TYR A 338 -7.15 13.30 -18.49
N THR A 339 -8.04 12.69 -19.26
CA THR A 339 -8.02 11.26 -19.54
C THR A 339 -7.35 11.02 -20.88
N ILE A 340 -6.23 10.33 -20.88
CA ILE A 340 -5.48 9.99 -22.09
C ILE A 340 -5.66 8.50 -22.35
N LYS A 341 -6.20 8.16 -23.52
CA LYS A 341 -6.20 6.79 -24.04
C LYS A 341 -5.03 6.65 -24.98
N TYR A 342 -4.25 5.59 -24.82
CA TYR A 342 -3.07 5.31 -25.61
C TYR A 342 -3.06 3.84 -26.04
N TRP A 343 -2.92 3.59 -27.34
CA TRP A 343 -2.98 2.25 -27.92
C TRP A 343 -2.15 2.12 -29.19
N ALA A 344 -1.82 0.88 -29.54
CA ALA A 344 -1.17 0.54 -30.80
C ALA A 344 -2.23 0.10 -31.84
N SER A 345 -1.87 0.18 -33.10
CA SER A 345 -2.64 -0.33 -34.24
C SER A 345 -1.71 -0.62 -35.41
N LYS A 346 -2.22 -1.28 -36.45
CA LYS A 346 -1.44 -1.65 -37.66
C LYS A 346 -0.12 -2.36 -37.33
N ILE A 347 -0.21 -3.40 -36.53
CA ILE A 347 0.93 -4.21 -36.11
C ILE A 347 1.57 -4.85 -37.32
N ASN A 348 2.85 -4.54 -37.59
CA ASN A 348 3.56 -4.98 -38.80
C ASN A 348 2.81 -4.67 -40.11
N GLY A 349 2.00 -3.60 -40.14
CA GLY A 349 1.17 -3.21 -41.28
C GLY A 349 -0.18 -3.91 -41.34
N SER A 350 -0.50 -4.84 -40.44
CA SER A 350 -1.76 -5.57 -40.36
C SER A 350 -2.64 -5.08 -39.21
N ALA A 351 -3.94 -5.37 -39.23
CA ALA A 351 -4.83 -5.07 -38.13
C ALA A 351 -4.40 -5.85 -36.87
N ASP A 352 -4.60 -5.27 -35.70
CA ASP A 352 -4.57 -5.99 -34.44
C ASP A 352 -5.77 -6.94 -34.38
N GLU A 353 -5.53 -8.20 -33.97
CA GLU A 353 -6.56 -9.24 -33.96
C GLU A 353 -7.39 -9.23 -32.67
N ASN A 354 -6.99 -8.42 -31.65
CA ASN A 354 -7.66 -8.35 -30.37
C ASN A 354 -7.73 -6.92 -29.80
N LEU A 355 -8.62 -6.12 -30.32
CA LEU A 355 -8.79 -4.70 -29.97
C LEU A 355 -9.22 -4.44 -28.50
N VAL A 356 -9.59 -5.48 -27.75
CA VAL A 356 -10.10 -5.33 -26.38
C VAL A 356 -8.96 -5.05 -25.38
N ASN A 357 -7.76 -5.52 -25.68
CA ASN A 357 -6.60 -5.43 -24.79
C ASN A 357 -5.60 -4.32 -25.16
N ASP A 358 -5.83 -3.55 -26.25
CA ASP A 358 -4.84 -2.60 -26.80
C ASP A 358 -4.68 -1.33 -25.99
N THR A 359 -5.76 -0.87 -25.35
CA THR A 359 -5.86 0.50 -24.86
C THR A 359 -5.43 0.63 -23.41
N VAL A 360 -4.41 1.45 -23.19
CA VAL A 360 -4.05 1.96 -21.88
C VAL A 360 -4.77 3.27 -21.61
N THR A 361 -5.38 3.39 -20.45
CA THR A 361 -6.02 4.63 -20.01
C THR A 361 -5.22 5.25 -18.87
N MET A 362 -4.81 6.50 -19.03
CA MET A 362 -4.07 7.28 -18.03
C MET A 362 -4.91 8.49 -17.62
N VAL A 363 -4.95 8.79 -16.33
CA VAL A 363 -5.53 10.03 -15.81
C VAL A 363 -4.40 10.89 -15.29
N VAL A 364 -4.23 12.06 -15.88
CA VAL A 364 -3.18 12.99 -15.52
C VAL A 364 -3.77 14.32 -15.04
N ASN A 365 -3.16 14.90 -14.01
CA ASN A 365 -3.49 16.22 -13.50
C ASN A 365 -2.46 17.22 -14.04
N VAL A 366 -2.88 18.17 -14.86
CA VAL A 366 -2.05 19.29 -15.28
C VAL A 366 -2.25 20.43 -14.28
N VAL A 367 -1.15 20.86 -13.67
CA VAL A 367 -1.14 21.89 -12.63
C VAL A 367 -0.33 23.11 -13.05
N ASP A 368 -0.59 24.25 -12.44
CA ASP A 368 0.13 25.52 -12.69
C ASP A 368 1.33 25.71 -11.79
N LYS A 369 1.37 25.04 -10.64
CA LYS A 369 2.44 25.17 -9.65
C LYS A 369 2.75 23.83 -8.96
N ILE A 370 3.93 23.77 -8.38
CA ILE A 370 4.37 22.70 -7.48
C ILE A 370 4.67 23.29 -6.11
N ILE A 371 4.67 22.44 -5.11
CA ILE A 371 5.11 22.78 -3.76
C ILE A 371 6.48 22.10 -3.53
N PRO A 372 7.47 22.79 -2.97
CA PRO A 372 8.70 22.14 -2.57
C PRO A 372 8.42 20.95 -1.63
N ARG A 373 9.02 19.80 -1.92
CA ARG A 373 8.84 18.61 -1.10
C ARG A 373 9.68 18.73 0.16
N LYS A 374 9.06 18.44 1.28
CA LYS A 374 9.74 18.15 2.53
C LYS A 374 9.63 16.65 2.75
N ILE A 375 10.76 15.94 2.59
CA ILE A 375 10.79 14.47 2.63
C ILE A 375 10.62 13.96 4.06
N LEU A 376 9.97 12.81 4.22
CA LEU A 376 9.81 12.15 5.52
C LEU A 376 10.84 11.03 5.65
N HIS A 377 11.55 11.03 6.77
CA HIS A 377 12.36 9.89 7.23
C HIS A 377 11.62 9.18 8.37
N GLU A 378 11.30 7.91 8.16
CA GLU A 378 10.81 7.02 9.21
C GLU A 378 11.93 6.03 9.57
N VAL A 379 12.51 6.17 10.74
CA VAL A 379 13.68 5.39 11.17
C VAL A 379 13.28 4.45 12.31
N PHE A 380 13.58 3.16 12.16
CA PHE A 380 13.35 2.11 13.16
C PHE A 380 14.69 1.76 13.81
N THR A 381 14.81 2.02 15.11
CA THR A 381 16.06 1.93 15.87
C THR A 381 15.79 1.42 17.29
N SER A 382 16.81 1.24 18.11
CA SER A 382 16.65 0.88 19.54
C SER A 382 17.97 1.11 20.29
N SER A 383 17.90 1.59 21.50
CA SER A 383 19.05 1.73 22.39
C SER A 383 19.69 0.40 22.84
N THR A 384 19.06 -0.73 22.50
CA THR A 384 19.61 -2.09 22.70
C THR A 384 20.25 -2.70 21.46
N CYS A 385 20.24 -1.96 20.33
CA CYS A 385 20.70 -2.42 19.04
C CYS A 385 22.11 -1.89 18.73
N GLY A 386 23.13 -2.73 18.81
CA GLY A 386 24.53 -2.32 18.54
C GLY A 386 24.73 -1.69 17.14
N PRO A 387 24.29 -2.32 16.04
CA PRO A 387 24.44 -1.74 14.70
C PRO A 387 23.68 -0.41 14.49
N CYS A 388 22.67 -0.12 15.33
CA CYS A 388 21.85 1.08 15.20
C CYS A 388 22.64 2.36 15.44
N THR A 389 23.65 2.34 16.33
CA THR A 389 24.53 3.49 16.57
C THR A 389 25.20 3.96 15.29
N ALA A 390 25.83 3.05 14.52
CA ALA A 390 26.47 3.42 13.25
C ALA A 390 25.44 3.92 12.22
N GLY A 391 24.25 3.31 12.17
CA GLY A 391 23.15 3.74 11.31
C GLY A 391 22.65 5.14 11.65
N ASN A 392 22.44 5.43 12.93
CA ASN A 392 22.01 6.74 13.41
C ASN A 392 23.06 7.82 13.12
N VAL A 393 24.35 7.57 13.40
CA VAL A 393 25.45 8.49 13.11
C VAL A 393 25.52 8.81 11.61
N LYS A 394 25.40 7.80 10.76
CA LYS A 394 25.40 7.99 9.28
C LYS A 394 24.21 8.83 8.83
N PHE A 395 23.02 8.51 9.32
CA PHE A 395 21.79 9.24 9.00
C PHE A 395 21.87 10.70 9.44
N GLU A 396 22.20 10.96 10.71
CA GLU A 396 22.32 12.32 11.26
C GLU A 396 23.40 13.14 10.54
N GLY A 397 24.52 12.52 10.19
CA GLY A 397 25.58 13.17 9.42
C GLY A 397 25.13 13.71 8.08
N ILE A 398 24.09 13.10 7.46
CA ILE A 398 23.51 13.56 6.21
C ILE A 398 22.44 14.62 6.49
N VAL A 399 21.45 14.31 7.33
CA VAL A 399 20.27 15.18 7.48
C VAL A 399 20.58 16.49 8.22
N SER A 400 21.58 16.52 9.09
CA SER A 400 22.01 17.75 9.77
C SER A 400 22.50 18.86 8.80
N GLN A 401 22.89 18.49 7.60
CA GLN A 401 23.33 19.43 6.55
C GLN A 401 22.19 19.84 5.59
N LYS A 402 20.96 19.37 5.85
CA LYS A 402 19.80 19.52 4.97
C LYS A 402 18.64 20.18 5.72
N SER A 403 17.79 20.91 5.02
CA SER A 403 16.67 21.65 5.64
C SER A 403 15.28 21.18 5.19
N SER A 404 15.19 20.42 4.11
CA SER A 404 13.90 20.03 3.52
C SER A 404 13.48 18.62 3.89
N HIS A 405 13.44 18.33 5.21
CA HIS A 405 13.01 17.03 5.69
C HIS A 405 12.25 17.12 7.02
N SER A 406 11.53 16.06 7.31
CA SER A 406 10.96 15.73 8.62
C SER A 406 11.47 14.35 9.04
N THR A 407 11.66 14.13 10.33
CA THR A 407 12.18 12.87 10.86
C THR A 407 11.33 12.36 12.01
N VAL A 408 11.03 11.06 12.00
CA VAL A 408 10.44 10.34 13.12
C VAL A 408 11.26 9.08 13.38
N LYS A 409 11.73 8.89 14.63
CA LYS A 409 12.46 7.69 15.03
C LYS A 409 11.62 6.83 15.97
N TYR A 410 11.29 5.65 15.50
CA TYR A 410 10.55 4.64 16.26
C TYR A 410 11.51 3.80 17.06
N GLN A 411 11.40 3.88 18.39
CA GLN A 411 12.14 3.01 19.29
C GLN A 411 11.48 1.62 19.31
N MET A 412 12.26 0.54 19.06
CA MET A 412 11.74 -0.81 18.88
C MET A 412 11.81 -1.66 20.14
N SER A 413 10.92 -2.66 20.22
CA SER A 413 10.83 -3.61 21.33
C SER A 413 11.89 -4.72 21.27
N TRP A 414 12.87 -4.61 20.39
CA TRP A 414 14.00 -5.55 20.23
C TRP A 414 15.22 -4.82 19.66
N PRO A 415 16.42 -5.44 19.57
CA PRO A 415 16.82 -6.75 20.13
C PRO A 415 16.84 -6.75 21.66
N SER A 416 17.09 -7.92 22.26
CA SER A 416 17.09 -8.12 23.70
C SER A 416 15.77 -7.65 24.34
N THR A 417 15.83 -6.83 25.38
CA THR A 417 14.65 -6.30 26.10
C THR A 417 14.00 -5.10 25.42
N GLY A 418 14.62 -4.58 24.36
CA GLY A 418 14.12 -3.43 23.60
C GLY A 418 14.34 -2.09 24.30
N ASP A 419 13.92 -1.03 23.61
CA ASP A 419 14.08 0.34 24.08
C ASP A 419 13.01 0.74 25.09
N PRO A 420 13.35 1.42 26.18
CA PRO A 420 12.39 1.94 27.17
C PRO A 420 11.29 2.83 26.57
N TYR A 421 11.59 3.55 25.49
CA TYR A 421 10.62 4.45 24.83
C TYR A 421 9.89 3.82 23.65
N TYR A 422 9.84 2.49 23.59
CA TYR A 422 8.96 1.78 22.68
C TYR A 422 7.51 2.18 22.90
N THR A 423 6.78 2.43 21.79
CA THR A 423 5.33 2.70 21.81
C THR A 423 4.57 1.66 20.97
N ALA A 424 3.33 1.38 21.34
CA ALA A 424 2.48 0.46 20.57
C ALA A 424 2.28 0.94 19.12
N GLU A 425 2.19 2.25 18.90
CA GLU A 425 2.06 2.84 17.57
C GLU A 425 3.30 2.63 16.70
N ALA A 426 4.49 2.64 17.31
CA ALA A 426 5.74 2.26 16.64
C ALA A 426 5.66 0.80 16.15
N GLY A 427 5.06 -0.10 16.95
CA GLY A 427 4.76 -1.47 16.58
C GLY A 427 3.80 -1.58 15.38
N VAL A 428 2.77 -0.73 15.30
CA VAL A 428 1.86 -0.66 14.14
C VAL A 428 2.63 -0.24 12.89
N ARG A 429 3.45 0.82 12.95
CA ARG A 429 4.26 1.28 11.81
C ARG A 429 5.28 0.23 11.38
N ARG A 430 5.90 -0.47 12.32
CA ARG A 430 6.76 -1.63 12.06
C ARG A 430 6.05 -2.67 11.20
N THR A 431 4.85 -3.08 11.62
CA THR A 431 4.04 -4.08 10.91
C THR A 431 3.63 -3.58 9.52
N TYR A 432 3.22 -2.32 9.41
CA TYR A 432 2.85 -1.69 8.14
C TYR A 432 3.98 -1.75 7.11
N TYR A 433 5.22 -1.54 7.51
CA TYR A 433 6.38 -1.61 6.62
C TYR A 433 7.01 -3.01 6.52
N GLY A 434 6.61 -3.95 7.36
CA GLY A 434 7.19 -5.31 7.39
C GLY A 434 8.62 -5.33 7.94
N VAL A 435 8.94 -4.42 8.88
CA VAL A 435 10.29 -4.32 9.45
C VAL A 435 10.60 -5.52 10.35
N ASN A 436 11.61 -6.30 10.00
CA ASN A 436 12.06 -7.49 10.73
C ASN A 436 13.51 -7.38 11.23
N SER A 437 14.23 -6.33 10.86
CA SER A 437 15.60 -6.04 11.31
C SER A 437 15.79 -4.53 11.51
N ILE A 438 16.71 -4.13 12.37
CA ILE A 438 17.10 -2.74 12.63
C ILE A 438 18.64 -2.61 12.67
N PRO A 439 19.22 -1.43 12.30
CA PRO A 439 18.53 -0.20 11.92
C PRO A 439 17.89 -0.33 10.52
N MET A 440 16.66 0.12 10.40
CA MET A 440 15.91 0.15 9.15
C MET A 440 15.29 1.53 8.99
N MET A 441 15.23 2.08 7.78
CA MET A 441 14.57 3.35 7.54
C MET A 441 13.83 3.36 6.20
N PHE A 442 12.86 4.26 6.10
CA PHE A 442 12.13 4.54 4.86
C PHE A 442 12.19 6.03 4.57
N VAL A 443 12.33 6.35 3.27
CA VAL A 443 12.29 7.72 2.76
C VAL A 443 11.03 7.87 1.91
N ASP A 444 10.11 8.73 2.34
CA ASP A 444 8.79 8.94 1.73
C ASP A 444 8.02 7.62 1.43
N GLY A 445 8.28 6.57 2.21
CA GLY A 445 7.69 5.24 1.99
C GLY A 445 8.15 4.52 0.71
N GLY A 446 8.92 5.18 -0.15
CA GLY A 446 9.33 4.67 -1.46
C GLY A 446 10.68 3.94 -1.46
N TRP A 447 11.66 4.40 -0.68
CA TRP A 447 12.91 3.67 -0.48
C TRP A 447 12.95 3.13 0.94
N GLY A 448 13.34 1.85 1.07
CA GLY A 448 13.55 1.21 2.36
C GLY A 448 14.91 0.50 2.39
N GLY A 449 15.66 0.70 3.47
CA GLY A 449 16.97 0.08 3.62
C GLY A 449 17.59 0.30 5.01
N ASN A 450 18.72 -0.35 5.23
CA ASN A 450 19.51 -0.13 6.46
C ASN A 450 19.97 1.33 6.50
N ALA A 451 19.80 2.01 7.63
CA ALA A 451 20.17 3.42 7.80
C ALA A 451 21.65 3.69 7.49
N SER A 452 22.55 2.70 7.67
CA SER A 452 23.96 2.81 7.27
C SER A 452 24.18 2.89 5.75
N SER A 453 23.19 2.48 4.95
CA SER A 453 23.22 2.54 3.47
C SER A 453 22.63 3.84 2.93
N TYR A 454 22.16 4.74 3.79
CA TYR A 454 21.62 6.02 3.38
C TYR A 454 22.71 6.93 2.82
N THR A 455 22.40 7.69 1.76
CA THR A 455 23.37 8.54 1.06
C THR A 455 22.78 9.92 0.73
N ASP A 456 23.65 10.93 0.56
CA ASP A 456 23.26 12.25 0.05
C ASP A 456 22.52 12.15 -1.30
N ALA A 457 22.97 11.28 -2.20
CA ALA A 457 22.31 11.08 -3.49
C ALA A 457 20.87 10.58 -3.35
N LEU A 458 20.59 9.69 -2.38
CA LEU A 458 19.24 9.27 -2.09
C LEU A 458 18.40 10.42 -1.51
N TYR A 459 18.95 11.20 -0.59
CA TYR A 459 18.28 12.41 -0.10
C TYR A 459 17.88 13.31 -1.26
N ASP A 460 18.86 13.68 -2.09
CA ASP A 460 18.66 14.63 -3.18
C ASP A 460 17.68 14.09 -4.23
N GLN A 461 17.68 12.79 -4.50
CA GLN A 461 16.71 12.12 -5.38
C GLN A 461 15.26 12.28 -4.89
N PHE A 462 15.02 12.15 -3.59
CA PHE A 462 13.68 12.30 -3.03
C PHE A 462 13.29 13.77 -2.88
N ALA A 463 14.19 14.63 -2.44
CA ALA A 463 13.95 16.06 -2.28
C ALA A 463 13.69 16.79 -3.61
N ALA A 464 14.24 16.26 -4.73
CA ALA A 464 13.98 16.79 -6.07
C ALA A 464 12.57 16.49 -6.60
N LYS A 465 11.85 15.54 -6.02
CA LYS A 465 10.48 15.24 -6.42
C LYS A 465 9.56 16.38 -5.98
N PRO A 466 8.68 16.90 -6.85
CA PRO A 466 7.72 17.90 -6.42
C PRO A 466 6.67 17.31 -5.49
N SER A 467 6.10 18.16 -4.64
CA SER A 467 4.84 17.88 -3.97
C SER A 467 3.70 18.62 -4.64
N PHE A 468 2.50 18.05 -4.55
CA PHE A 468 1.28 18.62 -5.11
C PHE A 468 0.26 18.96 -4.01
N MET A 469 0.74 19.12 -2.78
CA MET A 469 -0.03 19.63 -1.66
C MET A 469 0.85 20.44 -0.70
N GLU A 470 0.27 21.43 -0.09
CA GLU A 470 0.86 22.22 0.99
C GLU A 470 0.27 21.77 2.32
N ILE A 471 1.11 21.59 3.34
CA ILE A 471 0.71 21.36 4.72
C ILE A 471 1.08 22.58 5.52
N LYS A 472 0.09 23.22 6.15
CA LYS A 472 0.25 24.33 7.08
C LYS A 472 -0.44 24.00 8.39
N GLY A 473 -0.10 24.71 9.44
CA GLY A 473 -0.76 24.49 10.71
C GLY A 473 -0.07 25.19 11.86
N ASN A 474 -0.60 24.91 13.02
CA ASN A 474 0.01 25.29 14.29
C ASN A 474 -0.19 24.19 15.32
N VAL A 475 0.74 24.10 16.26
CA VAL A 475 0.70 23.14 17.36
C VAL A 475 0.79 23.90 18.66
N SER A 476 -0.09 23.61 19.58
CA SER A 476 -0.12 24.22 20.91
C SER A 476 -0.04 23.19 22.01
N LEU A 477 0.65 23.53 23.09
CA LEU A 477 0.67 22.78 24.34
C LEU A 477 -0.04 23.62 25.43
N THR A 478 -1.10 23.07 26.01
CA THR A 478 -1.82 23.70 27.10
C THR A 478 -1.32 23.19 28.46
N TRP A 479 -1.64 23.91 29.53
CA TRP A 479 -1.22 23.62 30.91
C TRP A 479 -1.61 22.23 31.43
N LYS A 480 -2.56 21.54 30.81
CA LYS A 480 -2.98 20.16 31.14
C LYS A 480 -2.25 19.12 30.30
N ASN A 481 -1.08 19.41 29.79
CA ASN A 481 -0.27 18.53 28.94
C ASN A 481 -1.03 18.03 27.70
N LYS A 482 -1.97 18.84 27.19
CA LYS A 482 -2.69 18.56 25.97
C LYS A 482 -1.99 19.23 24.81
N ILE A 483 -1.57 18.41 23.85
CA ILE A 483 -1.04 18.88 22.57
C ILE A 483 -2.19 18.88 21.57
N THR A 484 -2.37 19.99 20.86
CA THR A 484 -3.36 20.15 19.80
C THR A 484 -2.66 20.62 18.54
N ALA A 485 -2.80 19.84 17.47
CA ALA A 485 -2.31 20.16 16.13
C ALA A 485 -3.51 20.55 15.25
N ASN A 486 -3.56 21.80 14.82
CA ASN A 486 -4.47 22.27 13.79
C ASN A 486 -3.74 22.23 12.45
N ILE A 487 -4.23 21.42 11.53
CA ILE A 487 -3.54 21.08 10.28
C ILE A 487 -4.44 21.48 9.12
N ASP A 488 -3.92 22.26 8.20
CA ASP A 488 -4.54 22.63 6.94
C ASP A 488 -3.75 21.97 5.78
N ILE A 489 -4.42 21.14 5.01
CA ILE A 489 -3.88 20.49 3.81
C ILE A 489 -4.53 21.16 2.61
N THR A 490 -3.72 21.80 1.75
CA THR A 490 -4.22 22.45 0.54
C THR A 490 -3.58 21.80 -0.69
N PRO A 491 -4.32 20.96 -1.43
CA PRO A 491 -3.82 20.34 -2.64
C PRO A 491 -3.76 21.34 -3.80
N VAL A 492 -2.72 21.29 -4.63
CA VAL A 492 -2.61 22.06 -5.88
C VAL A 492 -3.03 21.24 -7.11
N ALA A 493 -3.48 20.01 -6.87
CA ALA A 493 -4.03 19.08 -7.85
C ALA A 493 -5.23 18.32 -7.26
N ASN A 494 -6.02 17.66 -8.09
CA ASN A 494 -7.08 16.78 -7.60
C ASN A 494 -6.51 15.42 -7.19
N PHE A 495 -6.91 14.93 -6.03
CA PHE A 495 -6.60 13.59 -5.53
C PHE A 495 -7.90 12.81 -5.39
N SER A 496 -8.15 11.88 -6.31
CA SER A 496 -9.35 11.02 -6.31
C SER A 496 -9.20 9.79 -5.40
N SER A 497 -7.98 9.45 -4.98
CA SER A 497 -7.73 8.30 -4.10
C SER A 497 -8.40 8.53 -2.74
N THR A 498 -9.09 7.49 -2.26
CA THR A 498 -9.66 7.41 -0.90
C THR A 498 -8.72 6.70 0.08
N ASN A 499 -7.53 6.33 -0.37
CA ASN A 499 -6.53 5.63 0.45
C ASN A 499 -5.60 6.60 1.19
N MET A 500 -5.78 7.91 1.01
CA MET A 500 -4.96 8.93 1.67
C MET A 500 -5.22 8.99 3.16
N LYS A 501 -4.15 9.09 3.93
CA LYS A 501 -4.19 9.26 5.38
C LYS A 501 -3.30 10.41 5.81
N VAL A 502 -3.72 11.13 6.84
CA VAL A 502 -2.87 12.10 7.54
C VAL A 502 -2.45 11.55 8.89
N PHE A 503 -1.21 11.77 9.22
CA PHE A 503 -0.59 11.44 10.51
C PHE A 503 -0.07 12.72 11.15
N ALA A 504 -0.13 12.77 12.47
CA ALA A 504 0.49 13.83 13.27
C ALA A 504 1.22 13.17 14.44
N THR A 505 2.53 13.10 14.36
CA THR A 505 3.36 12.37 15.31
C THR A 505 4.09 13.33 16.24
N ILE A 506 3.84 13.20 17.53
CA ILE A 506 4.54 13.93 18.57
C ILE A 506 5.91 13.28 18.74
N VAL A 507 6.97 14.05 18.53
CA VAL A 507 8.36 13.63 18.74
C VAL A 507 9.05 14.54 19.76
N GLU A 508 9.94 13.98 20.56
CA GLU A 508 10.85 14.73 21.40
C GLU A 508 12.17 14.87 20.66
N GLY A 509 12.68 16.09 20.55
CA GLY A 509 13.85 16.41 19.76
C GLY A 509 15.07 15.64 20.22
N THR A 510 15.33 15.63 21.54
CA THR A 510 16.45 14.86 22.12
C THR A 510 16.04 14.21 23.43
N THR A 511 16.33 12.91 23.57
CA THR A 511 16.16 12.18 24.84
C THR A 511 17.48 11.57 25.32
N TYR A 512 17.60 11.40 26.62
CA TYR A 512 18.83 10.93 27.27
C TYR A 512 18.63 9.73 28.18
N LYS A 513 17.39 9.52 28.67
CA LYS A 513 17.14 8.54 29.74
C LYS A 513 16.91 7.12 29.22
N ASN A 514 16.54 6.96 27.93
CA ASN A 514 16.33 5.65 27.33
C ASN A 514 17.62 4.90 26.93
N LYS A 515 18.76 5.38 27.37
CA LYS A 515 20.07 4.79 27.09
C LYS A 515 20.17 3.36 27.64
N LYS A 516 20.63 2.42 26.79
CA LYS A 516 20.85 1.00 27.11
C LYS A 516 22.25 0.54 26.67
N THR A 517 22.32 -0.53 25.91
CA THR A 517 23.55 -1.28 25.67
C THR A 517 24.28 -0.97 24.37
N ASN A 518 23.69 -0.15 23.48
CA ASN A 518 24.28 0.16 22.17
C ASN A 518 25.36 1.24 22.20
N GLY A 519 25.57 1.93 23.37
CA GLY A 519 26.60 2.96 23.55
C GLY A 519 26.15 4.38 23.21
N GLU A 520 24.96 4.58 22.63
CA GLU A 520 24.39 5.92 22.44
C GLU A 520 24.01 6.54 23.78
N THR A 521 24.25 7.85 23.92
CA THR A 521 23.94 8.61 25.12
C THR A 521 22.84 9.65 24.93
N GLN A 522 22.48 9.90 23.68
CA GLN A 522 21.38 10.77 23.28
C GLN A 522 20.68 10.16 22.07
N PHE A 523 19.39 10.41 21.92
CA PHE A 523 18.54 9.89 20.86
C PHE A 523 17.66 11.02 20.34
N GLU A 524 17.63 11.19 19.02
CA GLU A 524 16.97 12.33 18.40
C GLU A 524 15.65 11.96 17.75
N ASN A 525 14.70 12.90 17.70
CA ASN A 525 13.39 12.77 17.07
C ASN A 525 12.58 11.54 17.52
N VAL A 526 12.61 11.26 18.84
CA VAL A 526 12.02 10.07 19.45
C VAL A 526 10.50 10.19 19.50
N VAL A 527 9.82 9.24 18.87
CA VAL A 527 8.35 9.20 18.84
C VAL A 527 7.77 8.97 20.25
N LYS A 528 6.83 9.84 20.64
CA LYS A 528 6.09 9.75 21.90
C LYS A 528 4.64 9.33 21.69
N LYS A 529 4.00 9.79 20.60
CA LYS A 529 2.61 9.46 20.27
C LYS A 529 2.33 9.74 18.81
N ILE A 530 1.59 8.86 18.14
CA ILE A 530 1.02 9.11 16.81
C ILE A 530 -0.47 9.44 16.98
N MET A 531 -0.90 10.55 16.45
CA MET A 531 -2.30 11.00 16.49
C MET A 531 -3.00 10.72 15.15
N PRO A 532 -4.22 10.17 15.15
CA PRO A 532 -4.94 9.64 16.32
C PRO A 532 -4.32 8.35 16.86
N ASP A 533 -3.73 7.53 15.98
CA ASP A 533 -3.04 6.27 16.25
C ASP A 533 -2.07 5.91 15.10
N GLY A 534 -1.41 4.75 15.21
CA GLY A 534 -0.42 4.29 14.21
C GLY A 534 -0.99 3.98 12.82
N ASN A 535 -2.32 3.95 12.63
CA ASN A 535 -2.97 3.77 11.32
C ASN A 535 -3.32 5.09 10.63
N GLY A 536 -3.20 6.23 11.34
CA GLY A 536 -3.52 7.56 10.82
C GLY A 536 -5.00 7.85 10.62
N LEU A 537 -5.33 9.07 10.27
CA LEU A 537 -6.69 9.53 9.99
C LEU A 537 -6.95 9.52 8.49
N ALA A 538 -8.01 8.83 8.06
CA ALA A 538 -8.40 8.79 6.65
C ALA A 538 -8.81 10.17 6.13
N LEU A 539 -8.39 10.48 4.90
CA LEU A 539 -8.81 11.64 4.13
C LEU A 539 -9.75 11.20 3.01
N ALA A 540 -10.78 11.99 2.76
CA ALA A 540 -11.59 11.87 1.55
C ALA A 540 -10.80 12.34 0.32
N ALA A 541 -11.34 12.12 -0.87
CA ALA A 541 -10.83 12.73 -2.09
C ALA A 541 -10.69 14.26 -1.92
N MET A 542 -9.61 14.83 -2.42
CA MET A 542 -9.28 16.24 -2.26
C MET A 542 -9.35 16.96 -3.60
N THR A 543 -9.98 18.12 -3.60
CA THR A 543 -10.11 18.98 -4.79
C THR A 543 -9.04 20.06 -4.77
N LYS A 544 -8.46 20.32 -5.95
CA LYS A 544 -7.49 21.42 -6.16
C LYS A 544 -7.94 22.72 -5.47
N ASP A 545 -7.02 23.37 -4.80
CA ASP A 545 -7.17 24.65 -4.09
C ASP A 545 -8.26 24.65 -3.00
N THR A 546 -8.81 23.49 -2.63
CA THR A 546 -9.78 23.35 -1.55
C THR A 546 -9.08 22.86 -0.29
N LYS A 547 -9.07 23.72 0.72
CA LYS A 547 -8.43 23.41 2.00
C LYS A 547 -9.19 22.34 2.78
N VAL A 548 -8.46 21.34 3.26
CA VAL A 548 -8.94 20.30 4.19
C VAL A 548 -8.32 20.53 5.55
N SER A 549 -9.13 20.96 6.52
CA SER A 549 -8.67 21.22 7.89
C SER A 549 -8.92 20.02 8.78
N LYS A 550 -7.94 19.67 9.62
CA LYS A 550 -8.02 18.62 10.65
C LYS A 550 -7.47 19.17 11.97
N THR A 551 -8.16 18.87 13.05
CA THR A 551 -7.65 19.09 14.40
C THR A 551 -7.45 17.74 15.06
N LEU A 552 -6.20 17.46 15.46
CA LEU A 552 -5.81 16.28 16.19
C LEU A 552 -5.26 16.69 17.54
N SER A 553 -5.65 15.98 18.59
CA SER A 553 -5.13 16.30 19.92
C SER A 553 -4.90 15.06 20.76
N PHE A 554 -3.95 15.16 21.67
CA PHE A 554 -3.68 14.14 22.69
C PHE A 554 -3.32 14.81 24.01
N THR A 555 -3.79 14.22 25.12
CA THR A 555 -3.46 14.66 26.45
C THR A 555 -2.59 13.61 27.14
N PHE A 556 -1.36 13.97 27.50
CA PHE A 556 -0.50 13.10 28.29
C PHE A 556 -0.90 13.20 29.75
N ASN A 557 -1.46 12.11 30.28
CA ASN A 557 -1.89 12.03 31.65
C ASN A 557 -0.73 11.60 32.58
N GLY A 558 -0.87 11.85 33.86
CA GLY A 558 0.06 11.44 34.91
C GLY A 558 1.48 12.06 34.81
N GLY A 559 2.37 11.45 35.54
CA GLY A 559 3.77 11.87 35.65
C GLY A 559 4.70 11.14 34.68
N TYR A 560 5.93 11.65 34.58
CA TYR A 560 7.00 10.96 33.87
C TYR A 560 7.34 9.61 34.48
N ARG A 561 7.46 8.58 33.65
CA ARG A 561 8.03 7.28 34.02
C ARG A 561 9.07 6.88 32.97
N LEU A 562 10.22 6.37 33.45
CA LEU A 562 11.17 5.66 32.61
C LEU A 562 10.90 4.15 32.75
N PRO A 563 10.41 3.47 31.71
CA PRO A 563 10.30 2.01 31.72
C PRO A 563 11.68 1.34 31.86
N ASN A 564 11.70 0.16 32.42
CA ASN A 564 12.96 -0.62 32.44
C ASN A 564 13.34 -1.09 31.03
N ASP A 565 12.35 -1.42 30.22
CA ASP A 565 12.52 -1.94 28.88
C ASP A 565 11.18 -1.85 28.08
N ALA A 566 11.15 -2.39 26.89
CA ALA A 566 9.95 -2.41 26.04
C ALA A 566 8.87 -3.41 26.52
N GLY A 567 9.17 -4.31 27.43
CA GLY A 567 8.20 -5.27 27.98
C GLY A 567 7.20 -4.63 28.94
N THR A 568 7.50 -3.43 29.45
CA THR A 568 6.62 -2.65 30.32
C THR A 568 6.37 -1.26 29.73
N PRO A 569 5.76 -1.15 28.54
CA PRO A 569 5.62 0.12 27.84
C PRO A 569 4.83 1.14 28.64
N ILE A 570 4.96 2.41 28.27
CA ILE A 570 4.22 3.53 28.87
C ILE A 570 2.70 3.34 28.64
N ASN A 571 1.94 3.43 29.72
CA ASN A 571 0.49 3.57 29.64
C ASN A 571 0.13 5.06 29.53
N LEU A 572 0.00 5.55 28.31
CA LEU A 572 -0.29 6.96 28.02
C LEU A 572 -1.60 7.48 28.65
N GLY A 573 -2.46 6.59 29.18
CA GLY A 573 -3.64 6.97 29.94
C GLY A 573 -3.35 7.46 31.36
N THR A 574 -2.21 7.07 31.95
CA THR A 574 -1.87 7.32 33.36
C THR A 574 -0.45 7.83 33.57
N GLU A 575 0.42 7.80 32.56
CA GLU A 575 1.83 8.18 32.66
C GLU A 575 2.38 8.62 31.30
N ASN A 576 3.56 9.24 31.28
CA ASN A 576 4.23 9.65 30.06
C ASN A 576 5.74 9.44 30.14
N SER A 577 6.43 9.55 28.98
CA SER A 577 7.89 9.41 28.87
C SER A 577 8.56 10.68 28.33
N ILE A 578 7.94 11.83 28.48
CA ILE A 578 8.48 13.10 27.99
C ILE A 578 9.53 13.60 28.96
N GLU A 579 10.76 13.75 28.50
CA GLU A 579 11.86 14.29 29.31
C GLU A 579 11.82 15.82 29.37
N THR A 580 11.53 16.45 28.23
CA THR A 580 11.54 17.91 28.08
C THR A 580 10.37 18.37 27.21
N TRP A 581 9.39 19.04 27.81
CA TRP A 581 8.19 19.51 27.13
C TRP A 581 8.46 20.57 26.08
N ASP A 582 9.46 21.40 26.29
CA ASP A 582 9.83 22.50 25.36
C ASP A 582 10.58 21.99 24.12
N ASP A 583 11.02 20.72 24.13
CA ASP A 583 11.72 20.07 23.02
C ASP A 583 10.79 19.20 22.16
N LEU A 584 9.48 19.33 22.36
CA LEU A 584 8.50 18.61 21.57
C LEU A 584 8.19 19.31 20.25
N SER A 585 7.97 18.51 19.22
CA SER A 585 7.42 18.95 17.95
C SER A 585 6.38 17.97 17.42
N VAL A 586 5.59 18.37 16.42
CA VAL A 586 4.67 17.46 15.72
C VAL A 586 5.08 17.36 14.28
N VAL A 587 5.41 16.17 13.85
CA VAL A 587 5.66 15.83 12.44
C VAL A 587 4.34 15.40 11.83
N VAL A 588 3.92 16.10 10.78
CA VAL A 588 2.69 15.83 10.04
C VAL A 588 3.05 15.36 8.64
N TRP A 589 2.37 14.32 8.15
CA TRP A 589 2.50 13.90 6.75
C TRP A 589 1.21 13.34 6.19
N VAL A 590 1.11 13.37 4.86
CA VAL A 590 0.04 12.72 4.09
C VAL A 590 0.64 11.56 3.32
N GLN A 591 0.05 10.37 3.48
CA GLN A 591 0.53 9.12 2.88
C GLN A 591 -0.59 8.36 2.20
N ASP A 592 -0.32 7.80 1.02
CA ASP A 592 -1.20 6.78 0.42
C ASP A 592 -0.97 5.44 1.12
N ALA A 593 -2.03 4.88 1.71
CA ALA A 593 -1.93 3.68 2.53
C ALA A 593 -1.66 2.39 1.72
N VAL A 594 -1.90 2.42 0.41
CA VAL A 594 -1.71 1.27 -0.49
C VAL A 594 -0.31 1.30 -1.12
N THR A 595 0.07 2.42 -1.73
CA THR A 595 1.39 2.57 -2.37
C THR A 595 2.50 2.83 -1.36
N LYS A 596 2.15 3.24 -0.14
CA LYS A 596 3.03 3.71 0.93
C LYS A 596 3.70 5.07 0.64
N GLU A 597 3.49 5.66 -0.52
CA GLU A 597 4.10 6.95 -0.86
C GLU A 597 3.64 8.06 0.09
N VAL A 598 4.62 8.76 0.67
CA VAL A 598 4.38 10.00 1.39
C VAL A 598 4.41 11.16 0.39
N LEU A 599 3.33 11.92 0.34
CA LEU A 599 3.14 12.98 -0.66
C LEU A 599 3.70 14.32 -0.21
N GLN A 600 3.70 14.58 1.08
CA GLN A 600 4.28 15.76 1.72
C GLN A 600 4.43 15.52 3.21
N SER A 601 5.42 16.15 3.83
CA SER A 601 5.55 16.23 5.29
C SER A 601 5.81 17.67 5.74
N GLU A 602 5.58 17.92 7.04
CA GLU A 602 5.92 19.18 7.69
C GLU A 602 6.17 18.94 9.18
N THR A 603 7.07 19.73 9.77
CA THR A 603 7.37 19.70 11.19
C THR A 603 6.98 21.02 11.84
N PHE A 604 6.16 20.95 12.87
CA PHE A 604 5.69 22.10 13.62
C PHE A 604 6.27 22.07 15.03
N PRO A 605 7.08 23.05 15.41
CA PRO A 605 7.49 23.17 16.81
C PRO A 605 6.26 23.46 17.67
N ILE A 606 6.28 22.99 18.91
CA ILE A 606 5.19 23.27 19.84
C ILE A 606 5.35 24.69 20.39
N ALA A 607 4.35 25.53 20.14
CA ALA A 607 4.26 26.80 20.84
C ALA A 607 3.66 26.57 22.23
N LEU A 608 4.39 26.95 23.26
CA LEU A 608 3.82 27.06 24.60
C LEU A 608 2.80 28.19 24.57
N VAL A 609 1.53 27.84 24.48
CA VAL A 609 0.46 28.81 24.67
C VAL A 609 0.26 28.91 26.18
N GLY A 610 0.90 29.89 26.79
CA GLY A 610 0.52 30.31 28.12
C GLY A 610 -0.93 30.79 28.03
N VAL A 611 -1.83 30.05 28.67
CA VAL A 611 -3.27 30.32 28.79
C VAL A 611 -3.91 30.61 27.41
N GLU A 612 -4.85 29.79 26.96
CA GLU A 612 -5.77 30.17 25.90
C GLU A 612 -6.20 31.62 26.17
N ALA A 613 -5.90 32.55 25.27
CA ALA A 613 -6.67 33.76 25.17
C ALA A 613 -8.07 33.30 24.74
N VAL A 614 -8.89 32.85 25.69
CA VAL A 614 -10.33 32.86 25.54
C VAL A 614 -10.60 34.26 25.02
N GLU A 615 -11.25 34.42 23.89
CA GLU A 615 -11.83 35.71 23.53
C GLU A 615 -12.60 36.18 24.77
N GLN A 616 -11.93 37.03 25.55
CA GLN A 616 -12.52 37.52 26.78
C GLN A 616 -13.38 38.68 26.34
N ASN A 617 -14.67 38.50 26.34
CA ASN A 617 -15.65 39.56 26.20
C ASN A 617 -15.59 40.50 27.42
N LEU A 618 -14.37 40.92 27.79
CA LEU A 618 -14.09 41.94 28.76
C LEU A 618 -13.49 43.15 28.06
N MET A 619 -14.30 44.15 27.83
CA MET A 619 -13.88 45.40 27.22
C MET A 619 -13.60 46.44 28.31
N LEU A 620 -12.45 47.09 28.19
CA LEU A 620 -12.05 48.20 29.06
C LEU A 620 -11.85 49.45 28.19
N TYR A 621 -12.70 50.48 28.40
CA TYR A 621 -12.62 51.67 27.59
C TYR A 621 -13.00 52.94 28.37
N PRO A 622 -12.38 54.07 28.01
CA PRO A 622 -11.22 54.21 27.13
C PRO A 622 -9.98 53.58 27.74
N ASN A 623 -9.07 53.10 26.86
CA ASN A 623 -7.77 52.60 27.28
C ASN A 623 -6.70 53.18 26.33
N PRO A 624 -5.84 54.11 26.74
CA PRO A 624 -5.65 54.58 28.10
C PRO A 624 -6.84 55.38 28.68
N ALA A 625 -7.02 55.28 30.00
CA ALA A 625 -7.99 56.05 30.77
C ALA A 625 -7.32 57.27 31.40
N ASN A 626 -8.03 58.43 31.34
CA ASN A 626 -7.56 59.67 31.98
C ASN A 626 -8.27 59.91 33.33
N SER A 627 -9.58 59.84 33.35
CA SER A 627 -10.35 60.10 34.55
C SER A 627 -11.32 58.96 34.92
N VAL A 628 -11.88 58.33 33.92
CA VAL A 628 -12.86 57.25 34.08
C VAL A 628 -12.57 56.18 33.04
N PHE A 629 -12.75 54.89 33.41
CA PHE A 629 -12.91 53.80 32.45
C PHE A 629 -14.08 52.92 32.79
N ASN A 630 -14.61 52.29 31.76
CA ASN A 630 -15.73 51.35 31.87
C ASN A 630 -15.22 49.93 31.75
N VAL A 631 -15.72 49.06 32.58
CA VAL A 631 -15.62 47.60 32.51
C VAL A 631 -16.92 47.13 31.89
N ASP A 632 -16.83 46.48 30.74
CA ASP A 632 -17.98 45.91 30.04
C ASP A 632 -17.71 44.42 29.78
N ALA A 633 -18.49 43.56 30.45
CA ALA A 633 -18.42 42.10 30.36
C ALA A 633 -19.85 41.53 30.47
N PRO A 634 -20.66 41.65 29.40
CA PRO A 634 -22.10 41.32 29.43
C PRO A 634 -22.38 39.87 29.87
N GLU A 635 -21.50 38.93 29.51
CA GLU A 635 -21.64 37.52 29.87
C GLU A 635 -21.44 37.23 31.36
N MET A 636 -20.87 38.16 32.10
CA MET A 636 -20.55 38.01 33.52
C MET A 636 -21.70 38.42 34.46
N GLY A 637 -22.69 39.14 33.93
CA GLY A 637 -23.82 39.58 34.72
C GLY A 637 -23.44 40.33 36.01
N ASN A 638 -23.98 39.92 37.14
CA ASN A 638 -23.61 40.44 38.46
C ASN A 638 -22.39 39.68 38.98
N SER A 639 -21.22 40.36 39.01
CA SER A 639 -19.93 39.77 39.33
C SER A 639 -19.07 40.70 40.16
N MET A 640 -18.00 40.21 40.78
CA MET A 640 -17.02 41.02 41.49
C MET A 640 -15.90 41.47 40.57
N VAL A 641 -15.60 42.74 40.59
CA VAL A 641 -14.46 43.38 39.92
C VAL A 641 -13.40 43.71 40.94
N SER A 642 -12.16 43.30 40.68
CA SER A 642 -10.98 43.77 41.41
C SER A 642 -9.97 44.34 40.44
N VAL A 643 -9.35 45.48 40.79
CA VAL A 643 -8.28 46.10 40.05
C VAL A 643 -7.02 46.12 40.88
N MET A 644 -5.91 45.69 40.26
CA MET A 644 -4.62 45.58 40.93
C MET A 644 -3.56 46.37 40.15
N ASP A 645 -2.62 46.96 40.87
CA ASP A 645 -1.42 47.53 40.29
C ASP A 645 -0.42 46.44 39.85
N VAL A 646 0.69 46.83 39.25
CA VAL A 646 1.73 45.88 38.75
C VAL A 646 2.45 45.14 39.89
N GLN A 647 2.29 45.57 41.12
CA GLN A 647 2.85 44.92 42.33
C GLN A 647 1.86 43.92 42.93
N GLY A 648 0.64 43.81 42.37
CA GLY A 648 -0.42 42.94 42.87
C GLY A 648 -1.26 43.55 44.00
N LYS A 649 -1.03 44.84 44.37
CA LYS A 649 -1.83 45.52 45.37
C LYS A 649 -3.21 45.86 44.77
N VAL A 650 -4.29 45.45 45.44
CA VAL A 650 -5.67 45.77 45.07
C VAL A 650 -5.93 47.26 45.33
N VAL A 651 -6.24 47.99 44.26
CA VAL A 651 -6.58 49.42 44.33
C VAL A 651 -8.09 49.67 44.28
N PHE A 652 -8.86 48.69 43.77
CA PHE A 652 -10.30 48.68 43.80
C PHE A 652 -10.85 47.27 43.92
N ALA A 653 -11.94 47.10 44.70
CA ALA A 653 -12.74 45.89 44.70
C ALA A 653 -14.21 46.27 44.91
N GLY A 654 -15.10 45.80 44.03
CA GLY A 654 -16.53 46.15 44.08
C GLY A 654 -17.38 45.26 43.18
N ALA A 655 -18.68 45.31 43.37
CA ALA A 655 -19.62 44.58 42.53
C ALA A 655 -19.87 45.30 41.20
N MET A 656 -20.02 44.51 40.16
CA MET A 656 -20.49 44.94 38.82
C MET A 656 -21.95 44.46 38.66
N GLU A 657 -22.79 45.29 38.13
CA GLU A 657 -24.20 44.97 37.87
C GLU A 657 -24.47 44.85 36.37
N SER A 658 -25.22 43.84 35.98
CA SER A 658 -25.58 43.60 34.58
C SER A 658 -24.42 43.64 33.60
N GLY A 659 -23.24 43.21 34.05
CA GLY A 659 -22.04 43.15 33.21
C GLY A 659 -21.34 44.49 32.99
N LYS A 660 -21.66 45.55 33.72
CA LYS A 660 -21.09 46.88 33.55
C LYS A 660 -20.68 47.54 34.86
N LEU A 661 -19.54 48.22 34.83
CA LEU A 661 -19.07 49.02 35.95
C LEU A 661 -18.24 50.19 35.40
N SER A 662 -18.47 51.40 35.93
CA SER A 662 -17.69 52.58 35.62
C SER A 662 -16.83 52.97 36.81
N LEU A 663 -15.52 53.17 36.62
CA LEU A 663 -14.56 53.48 37.67
C LEU A 663 -13.90 54.80 37.44
N ASN A 664 -13.94 55.68 38.46
CA ASN A 664 -13.17 56.91 38.47
C ASN A 664 -11.70 56.57 38.86
N VAL A 665 -10.78 57.01 38.04
CA VAL A 665 -9.33 56.76 38.20
C VAL A 665 -8.52 58.07 38.23
N ALA A 666 -9.19 59.22 38.32
CA ALA A 666 -8.53 60.55 38.32
C ALA A 666 -7.46 60.68 39.44
N ASP A 667 -7.62 59.99 40.55
CA ASP A 667 -6.68 59.96 41.69
C ASP A 667 -5.70 58.80 41.70
N TRP A 668 -5.72 57.96 40.62
CA TRP A 668 -4.78 56.84 40.57
C TRP A 668 -3.45 57.27 39.97
N SER A 669 -2.37 56.63 40.36
CA SER A 669 -1.08 56.86 39.73
C SER A 669 -1.08 56.42 38.25
N GLU A 670 -0.39 57.19 37.39
CA GLU A 670 -0.18 56.72 36.03
C GLU A 670 0.51 55.38 36.00
N GLY A 671 0.03 54.45 35.15
CA GLY A 671 0.58 53.10 35.05
C GLY A 671 -0.37 52.06 34.47
N VAL A 672 0.07 50.81 34.47
CA VAL A 672 -0.71 49.66 34.04
C VAL A 672 -1.39 48.99 35.22
N TYR A 673 -2.67 48.71 35.08
CA TYR A 673 -3.46 48.01 36.09
C TYR A 673 -4.09 46.75 35.48
N VAL A 674 -4.23 45.72 36.28
CA VAL A 674 -4.89 44.47 35.91
C VAL A 674 -6.31 44.49 36.48
N VAL A 675 -7.30 44.42 35.61
CA VAL A 675 -8.70 44.29 35.95
C VAL A 675 -9.11 42.82 35.93
N LYS A 676 -9.61 42.30 37.03
CA LYS A 676 -10.13 40.96 37.19
C LYS A 676 -11.62 41.00 37.48
N VAL A 677 -12.42 40.34 36.65
CA VAL A 677 -13.87 40.15 36.85
C VAL A 677 -14.12 38.69 37.21
N SER A 678 -14.72 38.43 38.37
CA SER A 678 -14.94 37.08 38.90
C SER A 678 -16.43 36.84 39.16
N GLY A 679 -16.99 35.81 38.48
CA GLY A 679 -18.35 35.31 38.70
C GLY A 679 -18.33 33.88 39.28
N ASN A 680 -19.46 33.23 39.41
CA ASN A 680 -19.64 31.93 40.06
C ASN A 680 -18.85 30.78 39.43
N SER A 681 -18.51 30.86 38.16
CA SER A 681 -17.83 29.79 37.41
C SER A 681 -16.77 30.28 36.42
N LYS A 682 -16.59 31.59 36.28
CA LYS A 682 -15.72 32.20 35.26
C LYS A 682 -14.96 33.39 35.84
N THR A 683 -13.72 33.55 35.43
CA THR A 683 -12.90 34.73 35.73
C THR A 683 -12.34 35.28 34.45
N LEU A 684 -12.50 36.60 34.24
CA LEU A 684 -11.93 37.33 33.11
C LEU A 684 -10.87 38.32 33.63
N ASN A 685 -9.79 38.48 32.87
CA ASN A 685 -8.71 39.42 33.21
C ASN A 685 -8.38 40.27 31.98
N SER A 686 -8.13 41.54 32.18
CA SER A 686 -7.65 42.43 31.12
C SER A 686 -6.78 43.55 31.72
N LYS A 687 -6.08 44.32 30.89
CA LYS A 687 -5.20 45.39 31.32
C LYS A 687 -5.76 46.76 30.91
N ILE A 688 -5.68 47.71 31.81
CA ILE A 688 -5.99 49.12 31.56
C ILE A 688 -4.73 49.96 31.81
N VAL A 689 -4.51 50.95 31.00
CA VAL A 689 -3.47 51.94 31.19
C VAL A 689 -4.15 53.23 31.71
N VAL A 690 -3.68 53.73 32.84
CA VAL A 690 -4.11 55.06 33.35
C VAL A 690 -3.04 56.07 32.99
N ARG A 691 -3.48 57.18 32.35
CA ARG A 691 -2.62 58.29 31.92
C ARG A 691 -3.40 59.58 31.98
N HIS A 692 -2.95 60.53 32.82
CA HIS A 692 -3.58 61.84 33.03
C HIS A 692 -3.05 62.92 32.09
#